data_9bb3be5ea145571a2c136029e8bcfc02
#
_entry.id   9bb3be5ea145571a2c136029e8bcfc02
#
_cell.length_a   1.000
_cell.length_b   1.000
_cell.length_c   1.000
_cell.angle_alpha   90.00
_cell.angle_beta   90.00
_cell.angle_gamma   90.00
#
_symmetry.space_group_name_H-M   'P 1'
#
loop_
_entity.id
_entity.type
_entity.pdbx_description
1 polymer ?
#
loop_
_entity_poly.entity_id
_entity_poly.type
_entity_poly.pdbx_seq_one_letter_code
_entity_poly.pdbx_strand_id
1 'polypeptide(L)'
;MATATLPQNPAAPLIGGQYAIDLARRMDWAGGGLPAFAATDRLSGGTAFMALQATPRFPPRAAALKALAGPIEGVLAPLAHGPGPGPSNEGAYYVICPAPGGPSLAASLRPWPEAALLEQVLHPAALALEQLQHAGVTHRAIRPDNVFHRPGQPVELGAAWGTPPARLQPALFEPPYVAMCSPAGRGEGTIADDVYALGVLLIVLALGRLPLAGLSDAAMIRRKLALGSFAALAGEERLPSAIADLARGMLAEDPEHRPPPSLLLNPVAARSRRVAARPAHRAQRPLPIGDIAAWDARTLAYAMAVEPEQGAQALRSGALVHWLRRGLGDGALVGRVEDAVRHRLASGAADEERGAAAIAMCVIALLDPLAPLAWRGIALWPDGLGMALAEAKAADSPAARALLMELVSLEAAGSWASTRPDRCDAALVRAAVRAQRAWMLGRGASGRARLAYALNPLLPCASPLLAGRWVARLLDLPAALEAVAATVDRKLVAPIDAHIADFIAARSERHLDLQESADPRDAASGLAFGIPQLRLLAQVQTRYHQGKLPGLAAWVAAQAAPLIAGWASRSRRAAIDKRLQELATAGYLAPMLAVIEDPDGRDADAGAARLAAAELERIDTELAGIAEGGAARDEMALRFGQEIAAGVGLTVLATVLAIAALG
;
A
#
# COMPACT_ATOMS: atom_id res chain seq x y z
N MET A 1 32.75 -24.43 34.29
CA MET A 1 32.36 -23.79 33.04
C MET A 1 31.51 -22.56 33.38
N ALA A 2 32.08 -21.38 33.22
CA ALA A 2 31.46 -20.14 33.61
C ALA A 2 30.38 -19.75 32.56
N THR A 3 29.14 -19.66 32.95
CA THR A 3 28.03 -19.08 32.20
C THR A 3 28.31 -17.60 32.04
N ALA A 4 28.70 -17.18 30.84
CA ALA A 4 28.83 -15.78 30.48
C ALA A 4 27.43 -15.15 30.47
N THR A 5 27.12 -14.39 31.51
CA THR A 5 25.99 -13.51 31.58
C THR A 5 26.18 -12.36 30.58
N LEU A 6 25.42 -12.37 29.49
CA LEU A 6 25.39 -11.27 28.54
C LEU A 6 24.94 -9.98 29.26
N PRO A 7 25.52 -8.80 28.94
CA PRO A 7 25.15 -7.56 29.56
C PRO A 7 23.68 -7.24 29.23
N GLN A 8 22.88 -7.13 30.26
CA GLN A 8 21.49 -6.69 30.20
C GLN A 8 21.47 -5.21 29.81
N ASN A 9 21.18 -4.91 28.54
CA ASN A 9 20.81 -3.57 28.12
C ASN A 9 19.31 -3.38 28.47
N PRO A 10 18.95 -2.52 29.45
CA PRO A 10 17.64 -2.57 30.08
C PRO A 10 16.48 -1.94 29.29
N ALA A 11 16.63 -1.58 28.02
CA ALA A 11 15.61 -0.78 27.32
C ALA A 11 15.36 -1.13 25.86
N ALA A 12 15.80 -2.27 25.32
CA ALA A 12 15.41 -2.64 23.96
C ALA A 12 13.94 -3.09 23.93
N PRO A 13 13.07 -2.44 23.14
CA PRO A 13 11.66 -2.83 23.06
C PRO A 13 11.53 -4.28 22.60
N LEU A 14 10.71 -5.06 23.31
CA LEU A 14 10.45 -6.45 22.98
C LEU A 14 9.40 -6.55 21.87
N ILE A 15 9.68 -7.34 20.83
CA ILE A 15 8.67 -7.63 19.80
C ILE A 15 7.62 -8.58 20.40
N GLY A 16 6.34 -8.20 20.26
CA GLY A 16 5.24 -8.92 20.88
C GLY A 16 5.31 -8.99 22.42
N GLY A 17 6.07 -8.10 23.07
CA GLY A 17 6.28 -8.13 24.52
C GLY A 17 7.18 -9.26 25.02
N GLN A 18 7.75 -10.08 24.15
CA GLN A 18 8.42 -11.33 24.50
C GLN A 18 9.83 -11.45 23.88
N TYR A 19 10.01 -11.09 22.62
CA TYR A 19 11.22 -11.40 21.87
C TYR A 19 12.19 -10.22 21.81
N ALA A 20 13.43 -10.42 22.26
CA ALA A 20 14.53 -9.48 22.12
C ALA A 20 15.33 -9.81 20.84
N ILE A 21 15.64 -8.78 20.04
CA ILE A 21 16.42 -8.91 18.80
C ILE A 21 17.88 -8.57 19.08
N ASP A 22 18.79 -9.38 18.58
CA ASP A 22 20.22 -9.11 18.54
C ASP A 22 20.63 -8.60 17.15
N LEU A 23 20.62 -7.28 16.98
CA LEU A 23 20.96 -6.62 15.71
C LEU A 23 22.41 -6.82 15.26
N ALA A 24 23.31 -7.23 16.18
CA ALA A 24 24.69 -7.53 15.84
C ALA A 24 24.84 -8.94 15.21
N ARG A 25 23.89 -9.84 15.48
CA ARG A 25 23.92 -11.22 15.01
C ARG A 25 23.00 -11.43 13.80
N ARG A 26 23.56 -11.19 12.61
CA ARG A 26 22.82 -11.37 11.34
C ARG A 26 22.64 -12.85 10.98
N MET A 27 21.47 -13.16 10.41
CA MET A 27 21.06 -14.48 9.93
C MET A 27 20.47 -14.39 8.52
N ASP A 28 21.02 -13.55 7.64
CA ASP A 28 20.48 -13.28 6.31
C ASP A 28 20.32 -14.54 5.45
N TRP A 29 21.13 -15.57 5.70
CA TRP A 29 21.03 -16.90 5.07
C TRP A 29 19.70 -17.61 5.37
N ALA A 30 19.02 -17.23 6.45
CA ALA A 30 17.74 -17.78 6.89
C ALA A 30 16.54 -16.90 6.52
N GLY A 31 16.78 -15.66 6.07
CA GLY A 31 15.74 -14.65 5.87
C GLY A 31 14.93 -14.77 4.58
N GLY A 32 15.23 -15.77 3.73
CA GLY A 32 14.52 -15.95 2.46
C GLY A 32 14.59 -14.71 1.54
N GLY A 33 15.73 -13.97 1.57
CA GLY A 33 15.96 -12.75 0.81
C GLY A 33 15.62 -11.45 1.55
N LEU A 34 15.22 -11.55 2.83
CA LEU A 34 15.09 -10.40 3.74
C LEU A 34 16.25 -10.35 4.73
N PRO A 35 16.61 -9.15 5.24
CA PRO A 35 17.49 -9.06 6.39
C PRO A 35 16.91 -9.82 7.59
N ALA A 36 17.71 -10.65 8.22
CA ALA A 36 17.31 -11.43 9.38
C ALA A 36 18.35 -11.31 10.50
N PHE A 37 17.88 -11.34 11.74
CA PHE A 37 18.69 -11.21 12.95
C PHE A 37 18.32 -12.30 13.94
N ALA A 38 19.27 -12.70 14.80
CA ALA A 38 18.95 -13.61 15.88
C ALA A 38 17.97 -12.97 16.88
N ALA A 39 17.08 -13.78 17.41
CA ALA A 39 16.16 -13.34 18.44
C ALA A 39 16.13 -14.33 19.62
N THR A 40 15.83 -13.81 20.80
CA THR A 40 15.76 -14.56 22.05
C THR A 40 14.40 -14.37 22.69
N ASP A 41 13.75 -15.45 23.05
CA ASP A 41 12.57 -15.43 23.88
C ASP A 41 12.95 -15.12 25.33
N ARG A 42 12.47 -14.02 25.87
CA ARG A 42 12.76 -13.57 27.23
C ARG A 42 11.98 -14.32 28.29
N LEU A 43 10.90 -15.00 27.93
CA LEU A 43 10.10 -15.79 28.87
C LEU A 43 10.70 -17.19 29.09
N SER A 44 11.10 -17.86 27.99
CA SER A 44 11.68 -19.20 28.06
C SER A 44 13.22 -19.21 28.09
N GLY A 45 13.89 -18.10 27.77
CA GLY A 45 15.32 -18.06 27.55
C GLY A 45 15.78 -18.73 26.24
N GLY A 46 14.83 -19.16 25.39
CA GLY A 46 15.14 -19.83 24.12
C GLY A 46 15.81 -18.90 23.10
N THR A 47 16.82 -19.40 22.40
CA THR A 47 17.62 -18.65 21.41
C THR A 47 17.43 -19.13 19.97
N ALA A 48 16.53 -20.09 19.74
CA ALA A 48 16.29 -20.69 18.43
C ALA A 48 15.24 -19.92 17.62
N PHE A 49 15.35 -18.56 17.60
CA PHE A 49 14.43 -17.69 16.89
C PHE A 49 15.19 -16.71 16.00
N MET A 50 14.50 -16.22 14.97
CA MET A 50 14.99 -15.16 14.10
C MET A 50 13.93 -14.06 13.95
N ALA A 51 14.41 -12.84 13.75
CA ALA A 51 13.62 -11.66 13.45
C ALA A 51 13.83 -11.26 11.99
N LEU A 52 12.81 -11.37 11.15
CA LEU A 52 12.83 -10.90 9.79
C LEU A 52 12.52 -9.41 9.78
N GLN A 53 13.38 -8.60 9.19
CA GLN A 53 13.14 -7.16 9.06
C GLN A 53 12.36 -6.88 7.78
N ALA A 54 11.14 -6.38 7.95
CA ALA A 54 10.38 -5.82 6.83
C ALA A 54 10.91 -4.44 6.44
N THR A 55 10.80 -4.11 5.17
CA THR A 55 11.19 -2.79 4.67
C THR A 55 9.99 -1.85 4.60
N PRO A 56 10.13 -0.54 4.84
CA PRO A 56 9.01 0.42 4.69
C PRO A 56 8.39 0.41 3.30
N ARG A 57 9.17 0.01 2.30
CA ARG A 57 8.74 -0.10 0.90
C ARG A 57 7.75 -1.24 0.68
N PHE A 58 7.95 -2.35 1.37
CA PHE A 58 7.19 -3.59 1.20
C PHE A 58 6.78 -4.12 2.58
N PRO A 59 5.58 -3.72 3.04
CA PRO A 59 5.10 -4.16 4.34
C PRO A 59 4.86 -5.67 4.39
N PRO A 60 4.90 -6.28 5.57
CA PRO A 60 4.64 -7.70 5.75
C PRO A 60 3.19 -8.06 5.41
N ARG A 61 2.92 -9.36 5.25
CA ARG A 61 1.62 -9.93 4.90
C ARG A 61 0.65 -9.86 6.08
N ALA A 62 -0.06 -8.76 6.22
CA ALA A 62 -0.97 -8.52 7.34
C ALA A 62 -2.05 -9.62 7.50
N ALA A 63 -2.58 -10.15 6.40
CA ALA A 63 -3.57 -11.20 6.41
C ALA A 63 -2.99 -12.52 6.97
N ALA A 64 -1.80 -12.92 6.51
CA ALA A 64 -1.11 -14.11 6.99
C ALA A 64 -0.71 -13.98 8.46
N LEU A 65 -0.15 -12.83 8.87
CA LEU A 65 0.21 -12.58 10.27
C LEU A 65 -1.00 -12.63 11.22
N LYS A 66 -2.18 -12.25 10.73
CA LYS A 66 -3.42 -12.37 11.51
C LYS A 66 -3.95 -13.79 11.58
N ALA A 67 -3.82 -14.55 10.49
CA ALA A 67 -4.38 -15.90 10.40
C ALA A 67 -3.53 -16.97 11.10
N LEU A 68 -2.19 -16.78 11.10
CA LEU A 68 -1.24 -17.72 11.68
C LEU A 68 -0.94 -17.32 13.13
N ALA A 69 -1.71 -17.88 14.07
CA ALA A 69 -1.60 -17.55 15.50
C ALA A 69 -0.72 -18.53 16.31
N GLY A 70 0.04 -19.41 15.65
CA GLY A 70 0.84 -20.42 16.34
C GLY A 70 1.76 -21.21 15.41
N PRO A 71 2.55 -22.13 15.96
CA PRO A 71 3.48 -22.95 15.20
C PRO A 71 2.72 -23.87 14.22
N ILE A 72 3.31 -24.05 13.04
CA ILE A 72 2.88 -25.00 12.02
C ILE A 72 4.03 -25.96 11.78
N GLU A 73 3.76 -27.24 11.81
CA GLU A 73 4.78 -28.28 11.59
C GLU A 73 5.37 -28.14 10.17
N GLY A 74 6.69 -28.16 10.08
CA GLY A 74 7.42 -28.05 8.82
C GLY A 74 7.43 -26.65 8.20
N VAL A 75 7.00 -25.60 8.92
CA VAL A 75 7.01 -24.21 8.46
C VAL A 75 7.63 -23.30 9.52
N LEU A 76 8.50 -22.39 9.11
CA LEU A 76 8.97 -21.29 9.95
C LEU A 76 7.86 -20.23 10.07
N ALA A 77 6.77 -20.59 10.78
CA ALA A 77 5.58 -19.75 10.94
C ALA A 77 5.86 -18.51 11.80
N PRO A 78 5.10 -17.40 11.63
CA PRO A 78 5.24 -16.21 12.45
C PRO A 78 4.72 -16.48 13.87
N LEU A 79 5.51 -16.11 14.88
CA LEU A 79 5.17 -16.26 16.31
C LEU A 79 4.75 -14.91 16.92
N ALA A 80 5.40 -13.83 16.50
CA ALA A 80 5.11 -12.46 16.93
C ALA A 80 5.53 -11.48 15.84
N HIS A 81 5.00 -10.27 15.89
CA HIS A 81 5.42 -9.21 15.00
C HIS A 81 5.20 -7.83 15.62
N GLY A 82 5.94 -6.84 15.18
CA GLY A 82 5.78 -5.48 15.68
C GLY A 82 6.92 -4.54 15.29
N PRO A 83 6.76 -3.24 15.60
CA PRO A 83 7.82 -2.26 15.40
C PRO A 83 8.96 -2.45 16.41
N GLY A 84 10.17 -2.14 15.99
CA GLY A 84 11.38 -2.16 16.82
C GLY A 84 12.47 -1.26 16.24
N PRO A 85 13.62 -1.11 16.91
CA PRO A 85 14.73 -0.35 16.39
C PRO A 85 15.39 -1.07 15.21
N GLY A 86 15.72 -0.33 14.16
CA GLY A 86 16.56 -0.83 13.06
C GLY A 86 18.06 -0.76 13.36
N PRO A 87 18.91 -1.33 12.49
CA PRO A 87 20.36 -1.38 12.69
C PRO A 87 21.02 0.00 12.84
N SER A 88 20.48 1.04 12.19
CA SER A 88 20.95 2.44 12.27
C SER A 88 20.10 3.28 13.22
N ASN A 89 19.43 2.63 14.18
CA ASN A 89 18.50 3.24 15.14
C ASN A 89 17.24 3.89 14.52
N GLU A 90 16.97 3.63 13.23
CA GLU A 90 15.69 3.93 12.62
C GLU A 90 14.62 2.93 13.07
N GLY A 91 13.34 3.32 12.95
CA GLY A 91 12.22 2.41 13.17
C GLY A 91 12.14 1.34 12.07
N ALA A 92 12.03 0.10 12.48
CA ALA A 92 11.83 -1.05 11.60
C ALA A 92 10.62 -1.87 12.07
N TYR A 93 10.21 -2.81 11.26
CA TYR A 93 9.16 -3.77 11.62
C TYR A 93 9.70 -5.18 11.50
N TYR A 94 9.43 -5.99 12.48
CA TYR A 94 9.96 -7.34 12.56
C TYR A 94 8.84 -8.38 12.60
N VAL A 95 9.13 -9.51 11.98
CA VAL A 95 8.34 -10.75 12.12
C VAL A 95 9.25 -11.79 12.75
N ILE A 96 8.87 -12.28 13.92
CA ILE A 96 9.61 -13.31 14.65
C ILE A 96 9.16 -14.67 14.19
N CYS A 97 10.11 -15.52 13.83
CA CYS A 97 9.90 -16.91 13.42
C CYS A 97 10.87 -17.83 14.17
N PRO A 98 10.62 -19.14 14.21
CA PRO A 98 11.66 -20.11 14.57
C PRO A 98 12.88 -19.93 13.65
N ALA A 99 14.08 -20.14 14.17
CA ALA A 99 15.28 -20.23 13.34
C ALA A 99 15.32 -21.59 12.63
N PRO A 100 15.76 -21.64 11.34
CA PRO A 100 15.82 -22.91 10.62
C PRO A 100 16.79 -23.90 11.28
N GLY A 101 16.42 -25.16 11.23
CA GLY A 101 17.18 -26.24 11.85
C GLY A 101 18.48 -26.61 11.15
N GLY A 102 18.68 -26.20 9.88
CA GLY A 102 19.82 -26.55 9.04
C GLY A 102 20.05 -25.53 7.94
N PRO A 103 21.01 -25.75 7.03
CA PRO A 103 21.26 -24.88 5.89
C PRO A 103 20.12 -24.96 4.87
N SER A 104 20.01 -23.93 4.00
CA SER A 104 19.08 -23.99 2.87
C SER A 104 19.52 -25.04 1.84
N LEU A 105 18.56 -25.57 1.08
CA LEU A 105 18.87 -26.52 -0.01
C LEU A 105 19.76 -25.91 -1.10
N ALA A 106 19.72 -24.59 -1.27
CA ALA A 106 20.58 -23.88 -2.22
C ALA A 106 22.07 -23.94 -1.85
N ALA A 107 22.41 -24.12 -0.58
CA ALA A 107 23.80 -24.18 -0.13
C ALA A 107 24.58 -25.36 -0.76
N SER A 108 23.89 -26.43 -1.14
CA SER A 108 24.50 -27.61 -1.78
C SER A 108 23.48 -28.34 -2.66
N LEU A 109 23.20 -27.76 -3.85
CA LEU A 109 22.36 -28.42 -4.85
C LEU A 109 23.09 -29.64 -5.42
N ARG A 110 22.48 -30.79 -5.30
CA ARG A 110 22.94 -32.07 -5.83
C ARG A 110 21.70 -32.96 -6.15
N PRO A 111 21.83 -33.94 -7.02
CA PRO A 111 20.75 -34.90 -7.25
C PRO A 111 20.39 -35.67 -5.98
N TRP A 112 19.11 -35.76 -5.68
CA TRP A 112 18.56 -36.52 -4.57
C TRP A 112 17.95 -37.85 -5.07
N PRO A 113 18.09 -38.94 -4.33
CA PRO A 113 17.41 -40.21 -4.68
C PRO A 113 15.91 -40.08 -4.52
N GLU A 114 15.14 -40.84 -5.33
CA GLU A 114 13.67 -40.81 -5.37
C GLU A 114 13.04 -40.98 -3.99
N ALA A 115 13.50 -41.96 -3.21
CA ALA A 115 12.96 -42.19 -1.85
C ALA A 115 13.10 -40.95 -0.95
N ALA A 116 14.27 -40.30 -0.96
CA ALA A 116 14.48 -39.10 -0.15
C ALA A 116 13.64 -37.91 -0.65
N LEU A 117 13.40 -37.78 -1.95
CA LEU A 117 12.49 -36.76 -2.50
C LEU A 117 11.05 -36.98 -2.05
N LEU A 118 10.60 -38.22 -1.95
CA LEU A 118 9.25 -38.54 -1.51
C LEU A 118 9.08 -38.38 0.01
N GLU A 119 10.03 -38.91 0.80
CA GLU A 119 9.90 -38.99 2.25
C GLU A 119 10.34 -37.71 2.97
N GLN A 120 11.45 -37.11 2.52
CA GLN A 120 12.04 -35.95 3.21
C GLN A 120 11.63 -34.60 2.63
N VAL A 121 11.10 -34.55 1.38
CA VAL A 121 10.71 -33.30 0.73
C VAL A 121 9.21 -33.25 0.47
N LEU A 122 8.67 -34.18 -0.34
CA LEU A 122 7.27 -34.11 -0.76
C LEU A 122 6.31 -34.26 0.42
N HIS A 123 6.46 -35.32 1.21
CA HIS A 123 5.53 -35.60 2.30
C HIS A 123 5.48 -34.48 3.35
N PRO A 124 6.62 -34.02 3.94
CA PRO A 124 6.58 -32.94 4.93
C PRO A 124 6.11 -31.60 4.35
N ALA A 125 6.51 -31.26 3.12
CA ALA A 125 6.02 -30.05 2.48
C ALA A 125 4.51 -30.12 2.17
N ALA A 126 3.98 -31.27 1.74
CA ALA A 126 2.56 -31.46 1.53
C ALA A 126 1.76 -31.30 2.83
N LEU A 127 2.24 -31.87 3.94
CA LEU A 127 1.63 -31.72 5.26
C LEU A 127 1.60 -30.26 5.71
N ALA A 128 2.72 -29.54 5.53
CA ALA A 128 2.82 -28.13 5.82
C ALA A 128 1.84 -27.30 4.98
N LEU A 129 1.73 -27.58 3.67
CA LEU A 129 0.79 -26.91 2.76
C LEU A 129 -0.67 -27.21 3.10
N GLU A 130 -1.00 -28.41 3.57
CA GLU A 130 -2.34 -28.75 4.01
C GLU A 130 -2.74 -27.92 5.24
N GLN A 131 -1.86 -27.79 6.22
CA GLN A 131 -2.09 -26.94 7.40
C GLN A 131 -2.26 -25.47 7.01
N LEU A 132 -1.41 -24.93 6.11
CA LEU A 132 -1.56 -23.58 5.60
C LEU A 132 -2.89 -23.38 4.85
N GLN A 133 -3.32 -24.35 4.06
CA GLN A 133 -4.61 -24.33 3.37
C GLN A 133 -5.78 -24.27 4.37
N HIS A 134 -5.75 -25.05 5.44
CA HIS A 134 -6.75 -24.99 6.50
C HIS A 134 -6.78 -23.63 7.22
N ALA A 135 -5.62 -22.98 7.37
CA ALA A 135 -5.53 -21.62 7.90
C ALA A 135 -5.96 -20.54 6.88
N GLY A 136 -6.26 -20.90 5.63
CA GLY A 136 -6.61 -19.96 4.56
C GLY A 136 -5.43 -19.11 4.10
N VAL A 137 -4.19 -19.59 4.26
CA VAL A 137 -2.94 -18.88 3.93
C VAL A 137 -2.16 -19.70 2.92
N THR A 138 -1.47 -19.00 2.01
CA THR A 138 -0.51 -19.59 1.06
C THR A 138 0.91 -19.32 1.52
N HIS A 139 1.87 -20.16 1.13
CA HIS A 139 3.29 -19.94 1.45
C HIS A 139 3.93 -18.91 0.51
N ARG A 140 3.89 -19.15 -0.79
CA ARG A 140 4.35 -18.27 -1.88
C ARG A 140 5.86 -17.94 -1.86
N ALA A 141 6.67 -18.83 -1.28
CA ALA A 141 8.13 -18.68 -1.25
C ALA A 141 8.86 -20.03 -1.19
N ILE A 142 8.33 -21.05 -1.91
CA ILE A 142 8.94 -22.38 -1.99
C ILE A 142 10.02 -22.38 -3.08
N ARG A 143 11.28 -22.35 -2.66
CA ARG A 143 12.46 -22.34 -3.52
C ARG A 143 13.69 -22.80 -2.74
N PRO A 144 14.78 -23.29 -3.37
CA PRO A 144 15.91 -23.91 -2.68
C PRO A 144 16.59 -23.05 -1.60
N ASP A 145 16.64 -21.73 -1.77
CA ASP A 145 17.25 -20.80 -0.83
C ASP A 145 16.33 -20.46 0.37
N ASN A 146 15.06 -20.89 0.33
CA ASN A 146 14.08 -20.71 1.40
C ASN A 146 13.42 -22.03 1.84
N VAL A 147 14.06 -23.15 1.58
CA VAL A 147 13.73 -24.48 2.14
C VAL A 147 14.96 -25.02 2.82
N PHE A 148 14.84 -25.43 4.06
CA PHE A 148 15.95 -25.80 4.93
C PHE A 148 15.94 -27.30 5.22
N HIS A 149 17.13 -27.87 5.42
CA HIS A 149 17.24 -29.31 5.60
C HIS A 149 18.45 -29.68 6.48
N ARG A 150 18.25 -30.65 7.36
CA ARG A 150 19.32 -31.42 8.02
C ARG A 150 19.36 -32.82 7.44
N PRO A 151 20.55 -33.40 7.24
CA PRO A 151 20.66 -34.78 6.76
C PRO A 151 19.85 -35.76 7.61
N GLY A 152 18.99 -36.54 6.94
CA GLY A 152 18.12 -37.53 7.61
C GLY A 152 16.89 -36.97 8.31
N GLN A 153 16.63 -35.67 8.21
CA GLN A 153 15.41 -35.03 8.75
C GLN A 153 14.51 -34.54 7.62
N PRO A 154 13.21 -34.32 7.88
CA PRO A 154 12.31 -33.65 6.96
C PRO A 154 12.78 -32.24 6.62
N VAL A 155 12.42 -31.72 5.43
CA VAL A 155 12.63 -30.31 5.09
C VAL A 155 11.68 -29.42 5.88
N GLU A 156 12.14 -28.19 6.12
CA GLU A 156 11.35 -27.08 6.70
C GLU A 156 11.15 -26.00 5.65
N LEU A 157 9.92 -25.57 5.41
CA LEU A 157 9.60 -24.41 4.57
C LEU A 157 9.98 -23.13 5.33
N GLY A 158 10.76 -22.28 4.69
CA GLY A 158 11.28 -21.05 5.28
C GLY A 158 10.19 -20.01 5.52
N ALA A 159 10.59 -18.89 6.09
CA ALA A 159 9.66 -17.80 6.36
C ALA A 159 9.29 -17.05 5.07
N ALA A 160 8.02 -16.62 4.97
CA ALA A 160 7.44 -15.95 3.81
C ALA A 160 6.53 -14.76 4.20
N TRP A 161 6.72 -14.18 5.40
CA TRP A 161 5.73 -13.32 6.07
C TRP A 161 6.12 -11.84 6.07
N GLY A 162 7.41 -11.53 5.93
CA GLY A 162 7.97 -10.18 6.05
C GLY A 162 7.90 -9.34 4.78
N THR A 163 7.37 -9.87 3.67
CA THR A 163 7.29 -9.20 2.36
C THR A 163 6.00 -9.63 1.64
N PRO A 164 5.54 -8.90 0.60
CA PRO A 164 4.39 -9.33 -0.19
C PRO A 164 4.53 -10.75 -0.75
N PRO A 165 3.42 -11.49 -0.90
CA PRO A 165 3.47 -12.88 -1.37
C PRO A 165 4.12 -12.99 -2.75
N ALA A 166 4.93 -14.01 -2.94
CA ALA A 166 5.64 -14.32 -4.19
C ALA A 166 6.56 -13.20 -4.72
N ARG A 167 6.70 -12.07 -4.02
CA ARG A 167 7.52 -10.94 -4.50
C ARG A 167 8.98 -11.33 -4.75
N LEU A 168 9.55 -12.16 -3.88
CA LEU A 168 10.92 -12.65 -3.99
C LEU A 168 11.01 -14.01 -4.71
N GLN A 169 9.89 -14.54 -5.20
CA GLN A 169 9.84 -15.82 -5.90
C GLN A 169 10.29 -15.65 -7.36
N PRO A 170 11.34 -16.35 -7.83
CA PRO A 170 11.74 -16.32 -9.22
C PRO A 170 10.64 -16.85 -10.17
N ALA A 171 10.57 -16.36 -11.39
CA ALA A 171 9.63 -16.81 -12.41
C ALA A 171 9.72 -18.32 -12.71
N LEU A 172 10.85 -18.94 -12.42
CA LEU A 172 11.06 -20.38 -12.49
C LEU A 172 10.03 -21.15 -11.64
N PHE A 173 9.78 -20.69 -10.41
CA PHE A 173 8.91 -21.34 -9.43
C PHE A 173 7.45 -20.89 -9.50
N GLU A 174 7.11 -20.03 -10.45
CA GLU A 174 5.76 -19.53 -10.65
C GLU A 174 5.13 -20.08 -11.95
N PRO A 175 3.83 -20.39 -11.96
CA PRO A 175 3.13 -20.68 -13.20
C PRO A 175 3.12 -19.45 -14.12
N PRO A 176 3.01 -19.60 -15.45
CA PRO A 176 3.10 -18.51 -16.42
C PRO A 176 2.19 -17.33 -16.10
N TYR A 177 0.94 -17.58 -15.69
CA TYR A 177 -0.05 -16.56 -15.39
C TYR A 177 0.26 -15.72 -14.12
N VAL A 178 1.11 -16.23 -13.23
CA VAL A 178 1.62 -15.47 -12.07
C VAL A 178 2.97 -14.81 -12.42
N ALA A 179 3.84 -15.56 -13.13
CA ALA A 179 5.16 -15.08 -13.49
C ALA A 179 5.12 -13.81 -14.35
N MET A 180 4.08 -13.66 -15.20
CA MET A 180 3.92 -12.47 -16.05
C MET A 180 3.48 -11.21 -15.30
N CYS A 181 3.04 -11.33 -14.05
CA CYS A 181 2.73 -10.17 -13.20
C CYS A 181 3.99 -9.49 -12.69
N SER A 182 3.89 -8.18 -12.44
CA SER A 182 4.91 -7.51 -11.62
C SER A 182 5.04 -8.23 -10.27
N PRO A 183 6.24 -8.37 -9.70
CA PRO A 183 6.42 -9.15 -8.46
C PRO A 183 5.54 -8.70 -7.30
N ALA A 184 5.30 -7.39 -7.14
CA ALA A 184 4.38 -6.88 -6.12
C ALA A 184 2.91 -7.08 -6.46
N GLY A 185 2.57 -7.26 -7.74
CA GLY A 185 1.21 -7.47 -8.25
C GLY A 185 0.74 -8.93 -8.27
N ARG A 186 1.55 -9.89 -7.80
CA ARG A 186 1.25 -11.34 -7.86
C ARG A 186 0.12 -11.78 -6.93
N GLY A 187 -0.23 -10.98 -5.93
CA GLY A 187 -1.30 -11.28 -4.97
C GLY A 187 -1.03 -12.47 -4.06
N GLU A 188 -2.02 -12.84 -3.26
CA GLU A 188 -1.91 -13.98 -2.33
C GLU A 188 -1.82 -15.32 -3.06
N GLY A 189 -2.37 -15.42 -4.28
CA GLY A 189 -2.43 -16.66 -5.03
C GLY A 189 -3.30 -17.73 -4.35
N THR A 190 -3.10 -18.97 -4.75
CA THR A 190 -3.80 -20.15 -4.21
C THR A 190 -2.81 -21.19 -3.74
N ILE A 191 -3.25 -22.15 -2.93
CA ILE A 191 -2.41 -23.27 -2.51
C ILE A 191 -1.91 -24.11 -3.71
N ALA A 192 -2.65 -24.09 -4.83
CA ALA A 192 -2.24 -24.76 -6.05
C ALA A 192 -0.97 -24.10 -6.69
N ASP A 193 -0.69 -22.82 -6.39
CA ASP A 193 0.54 -22.17 -6.82
C ASP A 193 1.74 -22.63 -5.97
N ASP A 194 1.51 -22.90 -4.68
CA ASP A 194 2.52 -23.51 -3.80
C ASP A 194 2.80 -24.98 -4.21
N VAL A 195 1.77 -25.72 -4.62
CA VAL A 195 1.92 -27.07 -5.19
C VAL A 195 2.75 -27.03 -6.47
N TYR A 196 2.53 -26.02 -7.32
CA TYR A 196 3.34 -25.83 -8.50
C TYR A 196 4.81 -25.56 -8.14
N ALA A 197 5.08 -24.65 -7.22
CA ALA A 197 6.43 -24.35 -6.75
C ALA A 197 7.13 -25.56 -6.14
N LEU A 198 6.40 -26.38 -5.37
CA LEU A 198 6.90 -27.65 -4.84
C LEU A 198 7.23 -28.65 -5.95
N GLY A 199 6.40 -28.74 -7.02
CA GLY A 199 6.68 -29.55 -8.20
C GLY A 199 7.98 -29.12 -8.92
N VAL A 200 8.21 -27.81 -9.04
CA VAL A 200 9.49 -27.30 -9.57
C VAL A 200 10.65 -27.64 -8.65
N LEU A 201 10.49 -27.53 -7.34
CA LEU A 201 11.50 -27.89 -6.35
C LEU A 201 11.92 -29.36 -6.48
N LEU A 202 10.95 -30.28 -6.67
CA LEU A 202 11.24 -31.70 -6.88
C LEU A 202 12.08 -31.92 -8.14
N ILE A 203 11.79 -31.25 -9.24
CA ILE A 203 12.62 -31.31 -10.46
C ILE A 203 14.01 -30.77 -10.19
N VAL A 204 14.14 -29.61 -9.53
CA VAL A 204 15.45 -29.01 -9.19
C VAL A 204 16.31 -29.99 -8.37
N LEU A 205 15.73 -30.62 -7.37
CA LEU A 205 16.44 -31.56 -6.50
C LEU A 205 16.72 -32.89 -7.20
N ALA A 206 15.84 -33.38 -8.09
CA ALA A 206 16.11 -34.57 -8.89
C ALA A 206 17.27 -34.34 -9.88
N LEU A 207 17.36 -33.14 -10.45
CA LEU A 207 18.43 -32.73 -11.37
C LEU A 207 19.71 -32.28 -10.65
N GLY A 208 19.60 -31.84 -9.40
CA GLY A 208 20.70 -31.24 -8.65
C GLY A 208 21.13 -29.86 -9.18
N ARG A 209 20.31 -29.22 -9.98
CA ARG A 209 20.55 -27.90 -10.59
C ARG A 209 19.26 -27.18 -10.96
N LEU A 210 19.34 -25.86 -11.13
CA LEU A 210 18.20 -25.08 -11.63
C LEU A 210 18.01 -25.34 -13.13
N PRO A 211 16.83 -25.80 -13.59
CA PRO A 211 16.54 -25.87 -15.01
C PRO A 211 16.41 -24.46 -15.62
N LEU A 212 16.59 -24.35 -16.93
CA LEU A 212 16.49 -23.10 -17.68
C LEU A 212 17.43 -21.98 -17.18
N ALA A 213 18.52 -22.34 -16.51
CA ALA A 213 19.52 -21.37 -16.08
C ALA A 213 20.03 -20.55 -17.28
N GLY A 214 20.13 -19.21 -17.09
CA GLY A 214 20.59 -18.28 -18.13
C GLY A 214 19.48 -17.73 -19.04
N LEU A 215 18.24 -18.20 -18.94
CA LEU A 215 17.10 -17.56 -19.63
C LEU A 215 16.59 -16.35 -18.81
N SER A 216 16.19 -15.29 -19.52
CA SER A 216 15.43 -14.21 -18.90
C SER A 216 14.03 -14.70 -18.50
N ASP A 217 13.40 -14.03 -17.52
CA ASP A 217 12.03 -14.36 -17.08
C ASP A 217 11.05 -14.38 -18.27
N ALA A 218 11.13 -13.42 -19.19
CA ALA A 218 10.28 -13.38 -20.38
C ALA A 218 10.51 -14.58 -21.31
N ALA A 219 11.76 -14.99 -21.52
CA ALA A 219 12.08 -16.18 -22.32
C ALA A 219 11.59 -17.45 -21.65
N MET A 220 11.70 -17.54 -20.33
CA MET A 220 11.22 -18.67 -19.54
C MET A 220 9.70 -18.79 -19.58
N ILE A 221 8.98 -17.68 -19.41
CA ILE A 221 7.51 -17.64 -19.52
C ILE A 221 7.08 -18.11 -20.91
N ARG A 222 7.67 -17.56 -21.99
CA ARG A 222 7.37 -17.97 -23.37
C ARG A 222 7.62 -19.46 -23.60
N ARG A 223 8.71 -20.01 -23.05
CA ARG A 223 9.01 -21.44 -23.15
C ARG A 223 7.97 -22.29 -22.42
N LYS A 224 7.56 -21.90 -21.21
CA LYS A 224 6.49 -22.59 -20.47
C LYS A 224 5.15 -22.53 -21.21
N LEU A 225 4.79 -21.40 -21.79
CA LEU A 225 3.57 -21.24 -22.58
C LEU A 225 3.59 -22.11 -23.85
N ALA A 226 4.74 -22.19 -24.56
CA ALA A 226 4.87 -22.92 -25.80
C ALA A 226 4.89 -24.45 -25.66
N LEU A 227 5.52 -24.96 -24.60
CA LEU A 227 5.77 -26.40 -24.40
C LEU A 227 4.90 -27.01 -23.26
N GLY A 228 4.31 -26.17 -22.42
CA GLY A 228 3.79 -26.56 -21.12
C GLY A 228 4.90 -26.60 -20.06
N SER A 229 4.53 -26.29 -18.81
CA SER A 229 5.48 -26.11 -17.70
C SER A 229 6.36 -27.33 -17.45
N PHE A 230 5.77 -28.54 -17.40
CA PHE A 230 6.53 -29.77 -17.16
C PHE A 230 7.56 -30.01 -18.28
N ALA A 231 7.14 -29.96 -19.54
CA ALA A 231 8.04 -30.20 -20.67
C ALA A 231 9.13 -29.11 -20.80
N ALA A 232 8.78 -27.87 -20.50
CA ALA A 232 9.74 -26.77 -20.48
C ALA A 232 10.84 -26.96 -19.44
N LEU A 233 10.49 -27.45 -18.23
CA LEU A 233 11.41 -27.59 -17.10
C LEU A 233 12.17 -28.93 -17.09
N ALA A 234 11.50 -30.04 -17.41
CA ALA A 234 12.14 -31.35 -17.48
C ALA A 234 12.97 -31.52 -18.75
N GLY A 235 12.51 -30.94 -19.88
CA GLY A 235 13.18 -31.09 -21.17
C GLY A 235 13.33 -32.59 -21.55
N GLU A 236 14.54 -32.97 -21.97
CA GLU A 236 14.93 -34.36 -22.30
C GLU A 236 15.60 -35.09 -21.12
N GLU A 237 15.63 -34.46 -19.93
CA GLU A 237 16.30 -35.03 -18.77
C GLU A 237 15.56 -36.25 -18.23
N ARG A 238 16.32 -37.23 -17.79
CA ARG A 238 15.77 -38.45 -17.17
C ARG A 238 15.52 -38.20 -15.68
N LEU A 239 14.27 -37.94 -15.35
CA LEU A 239 13.81 -37.87 -13.97
C LEU A 239 13.44 -39.27 -13.44
N PRO A 240 13.57 -39.54 -12.12
CA PRO A 240 12.98 -40.72 -11.50
C PRO A 240 11.47 -40.81 -11.82
N SER A 241 10.97 -42.02 -12.10
CA SER A 241 9.63 -42.20 -12.66
C SER A 241 8.52 -41.63 -11.76
N ALA A 242 8.60 -41.87 -10.45
CA ALA A 242 7.62 -41.33 -9.52
C ALA A 242 7.62 -39.80 -9.48
N ILE A 243 8.80 -39.18 -9.53
CA ILE A 243 8.95 -37.72 -9.55
C ILE A 243 8.43 -37.14 -10.86
N ALA A 244 8.71 -37.78 -12.01
CA ALA A 244 8.21 -37.32 -13.30
C ALA A 244 6.66 -37.32 -13.35
N ASP A 245 6.02 -38.38 -12.83
CA ASP A 245 4.56 -38.49 -12.82
C ASP A 245 3.91 -37.45 -11.86
N LEU A 246 4.47 -37.30 -10.66
CA LEU A 246 4.01 -36.30 -9.69
C LEU A 246 4.17 -34.88 -10.22
N ALA A 247 5.39 -34.54 -10.71
CA ALA A 247 5.68 -33.22 -11.21
C ALA A 247 4.78 -32.86 -12.42
N ARG A 248 4.45 -33.82 -13.30
CA ARG A 248 3.51 -33.60 -14.42
C ARG A 248 2.13 -33.16 -13.92
N GLY A 249 1.64 -33.75 -12.84
CA GLY A 249 0.37 -33.35 -12.21
C GLY A 249 0.47 -32.01 -11.48
N MET A 250 1.55 -31.82 -10.70
CA MET A 250 1.76 -30.61 -9.91
C MET A 250 2.01 -29.37 -10.78
N LEU A 251 2.59 -29.56 -11.96
CA LEU A 251 2.87 -28.49 -12.92
C LEU A 251 1.78 -28.35 -13.99
N ALA A 252 0.59 -28.94 -13.78
CA ALA A 252 -0.55 -28.72 -14.67
C ALA A 252 -0.80 -27.21 -14.82
N GLU A 253 -1.04 -26.77 -16.07
CA GLU A 253 -1.26 -25.36 -16.36
C GLU A 253 -2.48 -24.79 -15.63
N ASP A 254 -3.56 -25.56 -15.63
CA ASP A 254 -4.77 -25.25 -14.89
C ASP A 254 -4.59 -25.61 -13.40
N PRO A 255 -4.70 -24.63 -12.48
CA PRO A 255 -4.57 -24.89 -11.05
C PRO A 255 -5.59 -25.89 -10.51
N GLU A 256 -6.78 -25.99 -11.11
CA GLU A 256 -7.81 -26.96 -10.69
C GLU A 256 -7.43 -28.42 -10.98
N HIS A 257 -6.52 -28.61 -11.94
CA HIS A 257 -6.01 -29.94 -12.27
C HIS A 257 -4.85 -30.38 -11.39
N ARG A 258 -4.26 -29.48 -10.59
CA ARG A 258 -3.16 -29.83 -9.68
C ARG A 258 -3.69 -30.66 -8.51
N PRO A 259 -2.94 -31.66 -8.03
CA PRO A 259 -3.34 -32.43 -6.85
C PRO A 259 -3.37 -31.51 -5.62
N PRO A 260 -4.42 -31.54 -4.77
CA PRO A 260 -4.40 -30.84 -3.50
C PRO A 260 -3.31 -31.41 -2.58
N PRO A 261 -2.82 -30.65 -1.57
CA PRO A 261 -1.81 -31.12 -0.63
C PRO A 261 -2.17 -32.43 0.05
N SER A 262 -3.44 -32.62 0.47
CA SER A 262 -3.94 -33.87 1.07
C SER A 262 -3.74 -35.09 0.19
N LEU A 263 -3.87 -34.95 -1.13
CA LEU A 263 -3.63 -36.06 -2.07
C LEU A 263 -2.13 -36.35 -2.22
N LEU A 264 -1.26 -35.35 -2.11
CA LEU A 264 0.19 -35.52 -2.17
C LEU A 264 0.76 -36.28 -0.97
N LEU A 265 0.04 -36.37 0.14
CA LEU A 265 0.38 -37.24 1.27
C LEU A 265 0.31 -38.75 0.92
N ASN A 266 -0.41 -39.07 -0.18
CA ASN A 266 -0.40 -40.42 -0.76
C ASN A 266 0.16 -40.33 -2.21
N PRO A 267 1.49 -40.43 -2.38
CA PRO A 267 2.13 -40.28 -3.67
C PRO A 267 1.64 -41.27 -4.74
N VAL A 268 1.23 -42.46 -4.34
CA VAL A 268 0.70 -43.49 -5.26
C VAL A 268 -0.65 -43.04 -5.83
N ALA A 269 -1.55 -42.55 -4.99
CA ALA A 269 -2.83 -42.02 -5.42
C ALA A 269 -2.68 -40.78 -6.27
N ALA A 270 -1.77 -39.88 -5.89
CA ALA A 270 -1.48 -38.66 -6.64
C ALA A 270 -0.97 -38.95 -8.07
N ARG A 271 -0.09 -39.94 -8.23
CA ARG A 271 0.42 -40.40 -9.54
C ARG A 271 -0.66 -41.02 -10.41
N SER A 272 -1.64 -41.69 -9.79
CA SER A 272 -2.74 -42.33 -10.53
C SER A 272 -3.74 -41.33 -11.10
N ARG A 273 -3.72 -40.09 -10.63
CA ARG A 273 -4.56 -39.00 -11.15
C ARG A 273 -4.06 -38.54 -12.52
N ARG A 274 -4.67 -39.08 -13.57
CA ARG A 274 -4.37 -38.64 -14.94
C ARG A 274 -5.02 -37.30 -15.20
N VAL A 275 -4.20 -36.27 -15.37
CA VAL A 275 -4.64 -34.99 -15.93
C VAL A 275 -4.71 -35.16 -17.43
N ALA A 276 -5.92 -35.10 -18.01
CA ALA A 276 -6.08 -35.05 -19.43
C ALA A 276 -5.55 -33.70 -19.95
N ALA A 277 -4.28 -33.62 -20.26
CA ALA A 277 -3.74 -32.47 -20.96
C ALA A 277 -4.45 -32.37 -22.32
N ARG A 278 -5.40 -31.44 -22.45
CA ARG A 278 -5.89 -31.06 -23.77
C ARG A 278 -4.73 -30.32 -24.45
N PRO A 279 -4.19 -30.86 -25.56
CA PRO A 279 -3.18 -30.11 -26.31
C PRO A 279 -3.78 -28.76 -26.70
N ALA A 280 -3.03 -27.70 -26.49
CA ALA A 280 -3.45 -26.38 -26.92
C ALA A 280 -3.73 -26.44 -28.43
N HIS A 281 -4.91 -25.96 -28.83
CA HIS A 281 -5.23 -25.87 -30.26
C HIS A 281 -4.27 -24.85 -30.91
N ARG A 282 -3.40 -25.31 -31.79
CA ARG A 282 -2.38 -24.50 -32.46
C ARG A 282 -2.83 -24.12 -33.85
N ALA A 283 -2.61 -22.87 -34.19
CA ALA A 283 -2.85 -22.37 -35.56
C ALA A 283 -1.80 -22.92 -36.53
N GLN A 284 -2.18 -23.00 -37.82
CA GLN A 284 -1.24 -23.39 -38.89
C GLN A 284 -0.18 -22.30 -39.17
N ARG A 285 -0.52 -21.03 -38.88
CA ARG A 285 0.38 -19.87 -39.01
C ARG A 285 0.24 -19.00 -37.77
N PRO A 286 1.37 -18.52 -37.23
CA PRO A 286 1.31 -17.65 -36.04
C PRO A 286 0.77 -16.27 -36.39
N LEU A 287 0.16 -15.61 -35.42
CA LEU A 287 -0.10 -14.18 -35.45
C LEU A 287 1.08 -13.45 -34.77
N PRO A 288 1.84 -12.63 -35.51
CA PRO A 288 2.89 -11.84 -34.88
C PRO A 288 2.29 -10.67 -34.10
N ILE A 289 2.72 -10.51 -32.81
CA ILE A 289 2.45 -9.35 -31.96
C ILE A 289 3.80 -8.90 -31.43
N GLY A 290 4.32 -7.80 -31.92
CA GLY A 290 5.71 -7.41 -31.67
C GLY A 290 6.67 -8.53 -32.09
N ASP A 291 7.59 -8.87 -31.20
CA ASP A 291 8.56 -9.95 -31.39
C ASP A 291 8.02 -11.35 -31.03
N ILE A 292 6.73 -11.46 -30.70
CA ILE A 292 6.12 -12.71 -30.24
C ILE A 292 5.26 -13.32 -31.36
N ALA A 293 5.61 -14.53 -31.78
CA ALA A 293 4.81 -15.33 -32.70
C ALA A 293 3.77 -16.14 -31.89
N ALA A 294 2.51 -15.72 -31.91
CA ALA A 294 1.43 -16.41 -31.21
C ALA A 294 0.88 -17.57 -32.04
N TRP A 295 1.05 -18.81 -31.55
CA TRP A 295 0.58 -20.04 -32.20
C TRP A 295 -0.75 -20.55 -31.63
N ASP A 296 -1.16 -20.09 -30.48
CA ASP A 296 -2.37 -20.49 -29.77
C ASP A 296 -2.94 -19.28 -29.00
N ALA A 297 -4.17 -19.43 -28.49
CA ALA A 297 -4.88 -18.34 -27.79
C ALA A 297 -4.16 -17.85 -26.53
N ARG A 298 -3.53 -18.76 -25.76
CA ARG A 298 -2.81 -18.41 -24.54
C ARG A 298 -1.54 -17.59 -24.83
N THR A 299 -0.75 -18.02 -25.84
CA THR A 299 0.42 -17.25 -26.28
C THR A 299 0.01 -15.89 -26.85
N LEU A 300 -1.14 -15.80 -27.53
CA LEU A 300 -1.68 -14.53 -28.02
C LEU A 300 -2.09 -13.62 -26.85
N ALA A 301 -2.77 -14.15 -25.83
CA ALA A 301 -3.13 -13.39 -24.65
C ALA A 301 -1.89 -12.79 -23.95
N TYR A 302 -0.84 -13.60 -23.79
CA TYR A 302 0.44 -13.14 -23.24
C TYR A 302 1.07 -12.05 -24.12
N ALA A 303 1.12 -12.25 -25.44
CA ALA A 303 1.70 -11.28 -26.36
C ALA A 303 0.97 -9.93 -26.30
N MET A 304 -0.36 -9.93 -26.27
CA MET A 304 -1.17 -8.72 -26.13
C MET A 304 -0.96 -8.02 -24.77
N ALA A 305 -0.71 -8.77 -23.70
CA ALA A 305 -0.46 -8.20 -22.37
C ALA A 305 0.91 -7.51 -22.29
N VAL A 306 1.92 -8.08 -22.96
CA VAL A 306 3.31 -7.56 -22.96
C VAL A 306 3.51 -6.46 -23.99
N GLU A 307 2.84 -6.57 -25.15
CA GLU A 307 2.89 -5.65 -26.29
C GLU A 307 1.51 -4.99 -26.50
N PRO A 308 1.05 -4.11 -25.57
CA PRO A 308 -0.33 -3.63 -25.57
C PRO A 308 -0.70 -2.79 -26.80
N GLU A 309 0.25 -2.04 -27.37
CA GLU A 309 0.01 -1.22 -28.57
C GLU A 309 -0.20 -2.08 -29.80
N GLN A 310 0.68 -3.08 -30.02
CA GLN A 310 0.57 -4.04 -31.11
C GLN A 310 -0.66 -4.93 -30.95
N GLY A 311 -0.99 -5.34 -29.73
CA GLY A 311 -2.21 -6.05 -29.42
C GLY A 311 -3.47 -5.25 -29.76
N ALA A 312 -3.52 -3.98 -29.38
CA ALA A 312 -4.60 -3.06 -29.74
C ALA A 312 -4.68 -2.83 -31.26
N GLN A 313 -3.54 -2.75 -31.94
CA GLN A 313 -3.49 -2.62 -33.41
C GLN A 313 -4.04 -3.87 -34.11
N ALA A 314 -3.71 -5.07 -33.63
CA ALA A 314 -4.24 -6.32 -34.17
C ALA A 314 -5.76 -6.44 -33.97
N LEU A 315 -6.31 -5.89 -32.90
CA LEU A 315 -7.75 -5.76 -32.68
C LEU A 315 -8.41 -4.78 -33.66
N ARG A 316 -7.87 -3.56 -33.75
CA ARG A 316 -8.43 -2.49 -34.63
C ARG A 316 -8.41 -2.88 -36.12
N SER A 317 -7.33 -3.54 -36.57
CA SER A 317 -7.21 -3.98 -37.97
C SER A 317 -8.05 -5.21 -38.28
N GLY A 318 -8.68 -5.85 -37.30
CA GLY A 318 -9.39 -7.11 -37.47
C GLY A 318 -8.49 -8.33 -37.68
N ALA A 319 -7.17 -8.17 -37.67
CA ALA A 319 -6.20 -9.27 -37.89
C ALA A 319 -6.36 -10.36 -36.83
N LEU A 320 -6.60 -10.00 -35.56
CA LEU A 320 -6.84 -10.94 -34.46
C LEU A 320 -8.09 -11.81 -34.73
N VAL A 321 -9.23 -11.20 -35.04
CA VAL A 321 -10.49 -11.92 -35.31
C VAL A 321 -10.36 -12.81 -36.54
N HIS A 322 -9.70 -12.31 -37.60
CA HIS A 322 -9.42 -13.11 -38.81
C HIS A 322 -8.55 -14.33 -38.48
N TRP A 323 -7.48 -14.16 -37.68
CA TRP A 323 -6.61 -15.24 -37.28
C TRP A 323 -7.32 -16.27 -36.37
N LEU A 324 -8.16 -15.84 -35.43
CA LEU A 324 -8.98 -16.74 -34.61
C LEU A 324 -9.90 -17.60 -35.49
N ARG A 325 -10.53 -16.98 -36.49
CA ARG A 325 -11.49 -17.63 -37.37
C ARG A 325 -10.81 -18.60 -38.35
N ARG A 326 -9.72 -18.19 -38.99
CA ARG A 326 -9.04 -18.94 -40.03
C ARG A 326 -7.86 -19.79 -39.56
N GLY A 327 -7.11 -19.29 -38.59
CA GLY A 327 -5.91 -19.95 -38.07
C GLY A 327 -6.25 -20.99 -36.99
N LEU A 328 -7.02 -20.60 -35.95
CA LEU A 328 -7.45 -21.51 -34.90
C LEU A 328 -8.75 -22.26 -35.24
N GLY A 329 -9.64 -21.70 -36.05
CA GLY A 329 -10.94 -22.32 -36.34
C GLY A 329 -11.91 -22.36 -35.17
N ASP A 330 -11.71 -21.53 -34.12
CA ASP A 330 -12.56 -21.48 -32.93
C ASP A 330 -13.66 -20.42 -33.08
N GLY A 331 -14.76 -20.82 -33.73
CA GLY A 331 -15.91 -19.93 -33.94
C GLY A 331 -16.58 -19.43 -32.65
N ALA A 332 -16.56 -20.25 -31.60
CA ALA A 332 -17.15 -19.85 -30.30
C ALA A 332 -16.32 -18.74 -29.64
N LEU A 333 -15.00 -18.86 -29.68
CA LEU A 333 -14.11 -17.82 -29.16
C LEU A 333 -14.22 -16.54 -29.99
N VAL A 334 -14.31 -16.64 -31.31
CA VAL A 334 -14.56 -15.50 -32.23
C VAL A 334 -15.81 -14.76 -31.82
N GLY A 335 -16.96 -15.46 -31.64
CA GLY A 335 -18.22 -14.84 -31.23
C GLY A 335 -18.09 -14.08 -29.92
N ARG A 336 -17.49 -14.67 -28.89
CA ARG A 336 -17.25 -14.03 -27.59
C ARG A 336 -16.37 -12.77 -27.70
N VAL A 337 -15.32 -12.81 -28.52
CA VAL A 337 -14.44 -11.65 -28.74
C VAL A 337 -15.19 -10.53 -29.47
N GLU A 338 -15.94 -10.85 -30.53
CA GLU A 338 -16.74 -9.87 -31.28
C GLU A 338 -17.83 -9.24 -30.41
N ASP A 339 -18.48 -10.03 -29.54
CA ASP A 339 -19.48 -9.54 -28.60
C ASP A 339 -18.86 -8.60 -27.56
N ALA A 340 -17.70 -8.96 -26.99
CA ALA A 340 -16.99 -8.13 -26.04
C ALA A 340 -16.57 -6.78 -26.65
N VAL A 341 -16.07 -6.80 -27.89
CA VAL A 341 -15.70 -5.57 -28.61
C VAL A 341 -16.94 -4.70 -28.86
N ARG A 342 -18.04 -5.27 -29.35
CA ARG A 342 -19.29 -4.53 -29.61
C ARG A 342 -19.87 -3.92 -28.35
N HIS A 343 -19.95 -4.69 -27.28
CA HIS A 343 -20.50 -4.23 -26.01
C HIS A 343 -19.73 -3.05 -25.44
N ARG A 344 -18.39 -3.11 -25.52
CA ARG A 344 -17.51 -2.03 -25.03
C ARG A 344 -17.55 -0.78 -25.90
N LEU A 345 -17.64 -0.92 -27.21
CA LEU A 345 -17.82 0.22 -28.11
C LEU A 345 -19.18 0.92 -27.87
N ALA A 346 -20.23 0.14 -27.61
CA ALA A 346 -21.57 0.69 -27.29
C ALA A 346 -21.61 1.44 -25.93
N SER A 347 -20.70 1.11 -25.00
CA SER A 347 -20.65 1.74 -23.68
C SER A 347 -20.03 3.15 -23.69
N GLY A 348 -19.55 3.66 -24.84
CA GLY A 348 -19.15 5.06 -25.05
C GLY A 348 -18.02 5.51 -24.10
N ALA A 349 -16.81 4.95 -24.21
CA ALA A 349 -15.67 5.48 -23.49
C ALA A 349 -15.37 6.91 -23.98
N ALA A 350 -15.36 7.88 -23.08
CA ALA A 350 -15.04 9.28 -23.39
C ALA A 350 -13.60 9.48 -23.90
N ASP A 351 -12.76 8.45 -23.79
CA ASP A 351 -11.35 8.43 -24.17
C ASP A 351 -11.08 7.15 -24.99
N GLU A 352 -10.68 7.32 -26.26
CA GLU A 352 -10.43 6.23 -27.20
C GLU A 352 -9.34 5.26 -26.70
N GLU A 353 -8.30 5.78 -26.06
CA GLU A 353 -7.17 4.99 -25.58
C GLU A 353 -7.56 4.11 -24.38
N ARG A 354 -8.36 4.62 -23.46
CA ARG A 354 -8.90 3.87 -22.32
C ARG A 354 -9.92 2.84 -22.76
N GLY A 355 -10.74 3.20 -23.75
CA GLY A 355 -11.67 2.27 -24.38
C GLY A 355 -10.95 1.08 -25.02
N ALA A 356 -9.89 1.33 -25.78
CA ALA A 356 -9.06 0.30 -26.39
C ALA A 356 -8.37 -0.60 -25.34
N ALA A 357 -7.87 -0.03 -24.25
CA ALA A 357 -7.26 -0.80 -23.15
C ALA A 357 -8.29 -1.71 -22.46
N ALA A 358 -9.50 -1.22 -22.21
CA ALA A 358 -10.59 -2.02 -21.63
C ALA A 358 -11.02 -3.17 -22.54
N ILE A 359 -11.08 -2.95 -23.85
CA ILE A 359 -11.35 -4.01 -24.85
C ILE A 359 -10.22 -5.04 -24.83
N ALA A 360 -8.96 -4.61 -24.91
CA ALA A 360 -7.80 -5.49 -24.89
C ALA A 360 -7.76 -6.37 -23.64
N MET A 361 -8.00 -5.81 -22.46
CA MET A 361 -8.09 -6.54 -21.19
C MET A 361 -9.15 -7.65 -21.24
N CYS A 362 -10.36 -7.33 -21.70
CA CYS A 362 -11.43 -8.33 -21.82
C CYS A 362 -11.07 -9.42 -22.84
N VAL A 363 -10.49 -9.05 -23.96
CA VAL A 363 -10.07 -10.01 -24.99
C VAL A 363 -8.95 -10.93 -24.47
N ILE A 364 -7.97 -10.41 -23.75
CA ILE A 364 -6.92 -11.21 -23.10
C ILE A 364 -7.55 -12.25 -22.16
N ALA A 365 -8.52 -11.84 -21.33
CA ALA A 365 -9.21 -12.73 -20.39
C ALA A 365 -10.09 -13.79 -21.09
N LEU A 366 -10.60 -13.50 -22.29
CA LEU A 366 -11.35 -14.46 -23.11
C LEU A 366 -10.42 -15.46 -23.82
N LEU A 367 -9.25 -14.99 -24.28
CA LEU A 367 -8.24 -15.82 -24.95
C LEU A 367 -7.58 -16.80 -23.97
N ASP A 368 -7.24 -16.34 -22.78
CA ASP A 368 -6.71 -17.18 -21.69
C ASP A 368 -7.46 -16.87 -20.38
N PRO A 369 -8.41 -17.71 -19.97
CA PRO A 369 -9.11 -17.53 -18.68
C PRO A 369 -8.21 -17.62 -17.44
N LEU A 370 -6.97 -18.09 -17.59
CA LEU A 370 -5.97 -18.10 -16.51
C LEU A 370 -5.14 -16.80 -16.47
N ALA A 371 -5.23 -15.95 -17.49
CA ALA A 371 -4.45 -14.72 -17.54
C ALA A 371 -4.83 -13.77 -16.40
N PRO A 372 -3.84 -13.08 -15.78
CA PRO A 372 -4.10 -12.02 -14.81
C PRO A 372 -4.77 -10.82 -15.49
N LEU A 373 -5.19 -9.86 -14.69
CA LEU A 373 -5.65 -8.59 -15.21
C LEU A 373 -4.46 -7.86 -15.86
N ALA A 374 -4.56 -7.65 -17.17
CA ALA A 374 -3.56 -6.94 -17.98
C ALA A 374 -4.12 -5.57 -18.41
N TRP A 375 -3.41 -4.49 -18.06
CA TRP A 375 -3.81 -3.13 -18.35
C TRP A 375 -2.62 -2.31 -18.85
N ARG A 376 -2.60 -1.97 -20.13
CA ARG A 376 -1.58 -1.10 -20.75
C ARG A 376 -0.13 -1.50 -20.37
N GLY A 377 0.19 -2.79 -20.47
CA GLY A 377 1.51 -3.34 -20.15
C GLY A 377 1.76 -3.68 -18.66
N ILE A 378 0.83 -3.36 -17.77
CA ILE A 378 0.87 -3.80 -16.37
C ILE A 378 0.01 -5.05 -16.22
N ALA A 379 0.56 -6.12 -15.66
CA ALA A 379 -0.18 -7.33 -15.30
C ALA A 379 -0.15 -7.51 -13.78
N LEU A 380 -1.32 -7.78 -13.18
CA LEU A 380 -1.46 -8.00 -11.74
C LEU A 380 -2.72 -8.82 -11.41
N TRP A 381 -2.75 -9.42 -10.23
CA TRP A 381 -3.97 -9.95 -9.64
C TRP A 381 -4.68 -8.87 -8.81
N PRO A 382 -6.03 -8.83 -8.75
CA PRO A 382 -6.76 -7.79 -8.02
C PRO A 382 -6.36 -7.62 -6.55
N ASP A 383 -6.00 -8.71 -5.87
CA ASP A 383 -5.52 -8.71 -4.49
C ASP A 383 -4.06 -8.25 -4.34
N GLY A 384 -3.29 -8.24 -5.43
CA GLY A 384 -1.94 -7.66 -5.51
C GLY A 384 -1.91 -6.15 -5.75
N LEU A 385 -3.04 -5.52 -6.09
CA LEU A 385 -3.13 -4.10 -6.41
C LEU A 385 -2.56 -3.18 -5.31
N GLY A 386 -2.87 -3.49 -4.05
CA GLY A 386 -2.39 -2.70 -2.91
C GLY A 386 -0.87 -2.64 -2.84
N MET A 387 -0.22 -3.78 -3.06
CA MET A 387 1.24 -3.89 -3.05
C MET A 387 1.89 -3.26 -4.29
N ALA A 388 1.26 -3.39 -5.46
CA ALA A 388 1.70 -2.71 -6.68
C ALA A 388 1.66 -1.17 -6.52
N LEU A 389 0.64 -0.63 -5.86
CA LEU A 389 0.56 0.79 -5.51
C LEU A 389 1.65 1.21 -4.52
N ALA A 390 1.95 0.39 -3.50
CA ALA A 390 3.03 0.66 -2.55
C ALA A 390 4.39 0.66 -3.25
N GLU A 391 4.63 -0.29 -4.17
CA GLU A 391 5.85 -0.35 -4.99
C GLU A 391 6.00 0.88 -5.90
N ALA A 392 4.96 1.24 -6.64
CA ALA A 392 4.95 2.41 -7.52
C ALA A 392 5.18 3.72 -6.76
N LYS A 393 4.69 3.82 -5.52
CA LYS A 393 4.94 4.94 -4.62
C LYS A 393 6.41 4.97 -4.17
N ALA A 394 6.94 3.84 -3.73
CA ALA A 394 8.31 3.73 -3.24
C ALA A 394 9.38 3.89 -4.34
N ALA A 395 9.04 3.55 -5.58
CA ALA A 395 9.88 3.75 -6.76
C ALA A 395 9.76 5.17 -7.35
N ASP A 396 8.95 6.02 -6.74
CA ASP A 396 8.58 7.36 -7.25
C ASP A 396 8.22 7.35 -8.74
N SER A 397 7.40 6.37 -9.16
CA SER A 397 6.94 6.23 -10.53
C SER A 397 5.54 6.83 -10.71
N PRO A 398 5.41 8.09 -11.14
CA PRO A 398 4.10 8.71 -11.37
C PRO A 398 3.32 8.01 -12.49
N ALA A 399 4.01 7.50 -13.52
CA ALA A 399 3.37 6.78 -14.62
C ALA A 399 2.73 5.47 -14.16
N ALA A 400 3.45 4.62 -13.43
CA ALA A 400 2.89 3.38 -12.88
C ALA A 400 1.73 3.67 -11.93
N ARG A 401 1.86 4.69 -11.05
CA ARG A 401 0.76 5.11 -10.18
C ARG A 401 -0.47 5.53 -10.97
N ALA A 402 -0.30 6.35 -12.02
CA ALA A 402 -1.40 6.80 -12.86
C ALA A 402 -2.15 5.64 -13.51
N LEU A 403 -1.44 4.65 -14.07
CA LEU A 403 -2.05 3.46 -14.68
C LEU A 403 -2.81 2.60 -13.66
N LEU A 404 -2.25 2.37 -12.46
CA LEU A 404 -2.93 1.62 -11.40
C LEU A 404 -4.17 2.35 -10.89
N MET A 405 -4.14 3.67 -10.81
CA MET A 405 -5.29 4.49 -10.43
C MET A 405 -6.37 4.50 -11.51
N GLU A 406 -5.97 4.55 -12.77
CA GLU A 406 -6.88 4.44 -13.92
C GLU A 406 -7.63 3.11 -13.88
N LEU A 407 -6.91 2.00 -13.65
CA LEU A 407 -7.47 0.66 -13.50
C LEU A 407 -8.58 0.60 -12.44
N VAL A 408 -8.35 1.23 -11.28
CA VAL A 408 -9.36 1.27 -10.20
C VAL A 408 -10.51 2.20 -10.55
N SER A 409 -10.25 3.39 -11.09
CA SER A 409 -11.28 4.37 -11.43
C SER A 409 -12.27 3.88 -12.48
N LEU A 410 -11.84 3.00 -13.37
CA LEU A 410 -12.63 2.39 -14.45
C LEU A 410 -13.24 1.04 -14.06
N GLU A 411 -13.16 0.62 -12.81
CA GLU A 411 -13.65 -0.68 -12.33
C GLU A 411 -13.13 -1.87 -13.17
N ALA A 412 -11.91 -1.74 -13.67
CA ALA A 412 -11.32 -2.72 -14.60
C ALA A 412 -11.28 -4.13 -14.01
N ALA A 413 -11.02 -4.27 -12.71
CA ALA A 413 -11.00 -5.56 -12.04
C ALA A 413 -12.38 -6.25 -12.01
N GLY A 414 -13.46 -5.50 -11.83
CA GLY A 414 -14.82 -6.02 -11.92
C GLY A 414 -15.19 -6.45 -13.34
N SER A 415 -14.81 -5.64 -14.32
CA SER A 415 -15.01 -5.95 -15.74
C SER A 415 -14.22 -7.18 -16.18
N TRP A 416 -12.97 -7.31 -15.74
CA TRP A 416 -12.14 -8.48 -16.00
C TRP A 416 -12.73 -9.75 -15.34
N ALA A 417 -13.21 -9.67 -14.10
CA ALA A 417 -13.84 -10.80 -13.42
C ALA A 417 -15.12 -11.26 -14.15
N SER A 418 -15.95 -10.34 -14.65
CA SER A 418 -17.18 -10.65 -15.37
C SER A 418 -16.98 -11.35 -16.72
N THR A 419 -15.79 -11.22 -17.34
CA THR A 419 -15.45 -11.95 -18.57
C THR A 419 -15.05 -13.41 -18.32
N ARG A 420 -14.92 -13.81 -17.05
CA ARG A 420 -14.44 -15.13 -16.61
C ARG A 420 -15.37 -15.78 -15.58
N PRO A 421 -16.67 -15.96 -15.86
CA PRO A 421 -17.65 -16.42 -14.86
C PRO A 421 -17.27 -17.78 -14.24
N ASP A 422 -16.69 -18.69 -15.02
CA ASP A 422 -16.28 -20.02 -14.58
C ASP A 422 -14.98 -20.04 -13.77
N ARG A 423 -14.30 -18.89 -13.68
CA ARG A 423 -13.00 -18.72 -12.99
C ARG A 423 -13.01 -17.59 -11.98
N CYS A 424 -14.20 -17.20 -11.54
CA CYS A 424 -14.38 -16.09 -10.62
C CYS A 424 -14.15 -16.55 -9.18
N ASP A 425 -12.93 -16.36 -8.69
CA ASP A 425 -12.64 -16.55 -7.26
C ASP A 425 -13.29 -15.43 -6.44
N ALA A 426 -14.13 -15.82 -5.46
CA ALA A 426 -14.79 -14.87 -4.56
C ALA A 426 -13.80 -13.98 -3.80
N ALA A 427 -12.57 -14.43 -3.54
CA ALA A 427 -11.54 -13.64 -2.89
C ALA A 427 -11.05 -12.49 -3.80
N LEU A 428 -10.86 -12.77 -5.09
CA LEU A 428 -10.47 -11.76 -6.08
C LEU A 428 -11.57 -10.73 -6.31
N VAL A 429 -12.84 -11.16 -6.36
CA VAL A 429 -13.99 -10.23 -6.44
C VAL A 429 -14.03 -9.34 -5.21
N ARG A 430 -13.90 -9.91 -4.01
CA ARG A 430 -13.84 -9.12 -2.77
C ARG A 430 -12.67 -8.12 -2.78
N ALA A 431 -11.51 -8.50 -3.32
CA ALA A 431 -10.37 -7.59 -3.44
C ALA A 431 -10.67 -6.42 -4.38
N ALA A 432 -11.28 -6.69 -5.55
CA ALA A 432 -11.71 -5.66 -6.49
C ALA A 432 -12.73 -4.69 -5.86
N VAL A 433 -13.75 -5.24 -5.18
CA VAL A 433 -14.76 -4.43 -4.48
C VAL A 433 -14.15 -3.59 -3.36
N ARG A 434 -13.20 -4.14 -2.59
CA ARG A 434 -12.48 -3.35 -1.56
C ARG A 434 -11.69 -2.19 -2.17
N ALA A 435 -10.98 -2.43 -3.27
CA ALA A 435 -10.23 -1.39 -3.96
C ALA A 435 -11.15 -0.29 -4.48
N GLN A 436 -12.26 -0.67 -5.12
CA GLN A 436 -13.25 0.27 -5.63
C GLN A 436 -13.91 1.09 -4.51
N ARG A 437 -14.27 0.44 -3.41
CA ARG A 437 -14.84 1.12 -2.24
C ARG A 437 -13.85 2.12 -1.63
N ALA A 438 -12.58 1.72 -1.47
CA ALA A 438 -11.54 2.59 -0.96
C ALA A 438 -11.31 3.81 -1.88
N TRP A 439 -11.40 3.60 -3.21
CA TRP A 439 -11.34 4.65 -4.20
C TRP A 439 -12.52 5.63 -4.07
N MET A 440 -13.75 5.12 -4.01
CA MET A 440 -14.97 5.94 -3.92
C MET A 440 -15.01 6.81 -2.66
N LEU A 441 -14.48 6.29 -1.53
CA LEU A 441 -14.37 7.05 -0.29
C LEU A 441 -13.29 8.14 -0.34
N GLY A 442 -12.37 8.08 -1.29
CA GLY A 442 -11.23 8.99 -1.45
C GLY A 442 -11.33 9.93 -2.64
N ARG A 443 -12.53 10.22 -3.16
CA ARG A 443 -12.72 11.15 -4.28
C ARG A 443 -12.12 12.52 -3.96
N GLY A 444 -11.05 12.89 -4.68
CA GLY A 444 -10.28 14.11 -4.51
C GLY A 444 -8.80 13.87 -4.84
N ALA A 445 -7.96 14.91 -4.83
CA ALA A 445 -6.52 14.78 -5.17
C ALA A 445 -5.75 13.93 -4.15
N SER A 446 -6.23 13.87 -2.90
CA SER A 446 -5.70 13.02 -1.81
C SER A 446 -6.04 11.53 -1.95
N GLY A 447 -7.04 11.16 -2.77
CA GLY A 447 -7.48 9.77 -2.91
C GLY A 447 -6.38 8.81 -3.38
N ARG A 448 -5.34 9.31 -4.04
CA ARG A 448 -4.27 8.50 -4.64
C ARG A 448 -3.36 7.84 -3.60
N ALA A 449 -2.80 8.61 -2.67
CA ALA A 449 -1.94 8.06 -1.62
C ALA A 449 -2.76 7.32 -0.55
N ARG A 450 -3.99 7.78 -0.29
CA ARG A 450 -4.95 7.13 0.60
C ARG A 450 -5.24 5.68 0.19
N LEU A 451 -5.41 5.40 -1.12
CA LEU A 451 -5.70 4.04 -1.59
C LEU A 451 -4.58 3.05 -1.22
N ALA A 452 -3.31 3.44 -1.37
CA ALA A 452 -2.19 2.59 -0.98
C ALA A 452 -2.24 2.22 0.51
N TYR A 453 -2.54 3.17 1.39
CA TYR A 453 -2.71 2.89 2.82
C TYR A 453 -3.94 2.04 3.12
N ALA A 454 -5.08 2.33 2.50
CA ALA A 454 -6.33 1.59 2.72
C ALA A 454 -6.23 0.10 2.35
N LEU A 455 -5.43 -0.23 1.32
CA LEU A 455 -5.22 -1.60 0.88
C LEU A 455 -4.06 -2.31 1.59
N ASN A 456 -3.18 -1.59 2.30
CA ASN A 456 -2.02 -2.17 2.99
C ASN A 456 -2.02 -1.79 4.48
N PRO A 457 -2.62 -2.60 5.37
CA PRO A 457 -2.77 -2.27 6.79
C PRO A 457 -1.46 -1.98 7.54
N LEU A 458 -0.35 -2.62 7.15
CA LEU A 458 0.95 -2.46 7.78
C LEU A 458 1.90 -1.50 7.03
N LEU A 459 1.44 -0.84 5.96
CA LEU A 459 2.23 0.17 5.26
C LEU A 459 2.41 1.40 6.16
N PRO A 460 3.66 1.77 6.53
CA PRO A 460 3.90 2.92 7.37
C PRO A 460 3.60 4.23 6.63
N CYS A 461 3.32 5.28 7.40
CA CYS A 461 3.17 6.63 6.87
C CYS A 461 4.49 7.07 6.23
N ALA A 462 4.42 7.47 4.96
CA ALA A 462 5.60 7.85 4.17
C ALA A 462 5.93 9.36 4.26
N SER A 463 5.43 10.04 5.30
CA SER A 463 5.80 11.43 5.56
C SER A 463 7.30 11.56 5.84
N PRO A 464 7.99 12.52 5.22
CA PRO A 464 9.38 12.85 5.59
C PRO A 464 9.56 13.21 7.07
N LEU A 465 8.51 13.74 7.72
CA LEU A 465 8.52 14.04 9.15
C LEU A 465 8.66 12.77 10.01
N LEU A 466 8.19 11.66 9.50
CA LEU A 466 8.23 10.36 10.17
C LEU A 466 9.36 9.47 9.63
N ALA A 467 10.29 10.03 8.87
CA ALA A 467 11.45 9.29 8.41
C ALA A 467 12.19 8.62 9.58
N GLY A 468 12.56 7.37 9.39
CA GLY A 468 13.18 6.57 10.45
C GLY A 468 12.22 6.08 11.55
N ARG A 469 10.89 6.15 11.35
CA ARG A 469 9.88 5.63 12.28
C ARG A 469 8.88 4.75 11.55
N TRP A 470 8.51 3.62 12.17
CA TRP A 470 7.47 2.74 11.61
C TRP A 470 6.10 3.10 12.20
N VAL A 471 5.36 4.00 11.56
CA VAL A 471 4.03 4.44 11.99
C VAL A 471 2.99 3.86 11.03
N ALA A 472 2.41 2.71 11.37
CA ALA A 472 1.39 2.04 10.56
C ALA A 472 -0.03 2.12 11.15
N ARG A 473 -0.17 2.51 12.41
CA ARG A 473 -1.47 2.64 13.11
C ARG A 473 -1.66 4.07 13.60
N LEU A 474 -2.92 4.54 13.64
CA LEU A 474 -3.23 5.88 14.16
C LEU A 474 -2.88 6.05 15.64
N LEU A 475 -2.92 4.95 16.40
CA LEU A 475 -2.51 4.96 17.81
C LEU A 475 -1.04 5.39 18.00
N ASP A 476 -0.17 5.08 17.03
CA ASP A 476 1.26 5.37 17.12
C ASP A 476 1.61 6.78 16.60
N LEU A 477 0.72 7.42 15.82
CA LEU A 477 0.98 8.70 15.16
C LEU A 477 1.18 9.88 16.14
N PRO A 478 0.34 10.10 17.18
CA PRO A 478 0.51 11.23 18.08
C PRO A 478 1.84 11.21 18.83
N ALA A 479 2.23 10.03 19.34
CA ALA A 479 3.51 9.86 20.03
C ALA A 479 4.70 10.06 19.10
N ALA A 480 4.58 9.64 17.82
CA ALA A 480 5.62 9.87 16.83
C ALA A 480 5.78 11.37 16.50
N LEU A 481 4.67 12.12 16.35
CA LEU A 481 4.70 13.56 16.11
C LEU A 481 5.24 14.33 17.32
N GLU A 482 4.90 13.90 18.53
CA GLU A 482 5.46 14.46 19.77
C GLU A 482 6.98 14.34 19.79
N ALA A 483 7.50 13.16 19.42
CA ALA A 483 8.95 12.95 19.37
C ALA A 483 9.62 13.76 18.23
N VAL A 484 8.95 13.97 17.09
CA VAL A 484 9.43 14.81 15.98
C VAL A 484 9.46 16.29 16.40
N ALA A 485 8.48 16.73 17.16
CA ALA A 485 8.40 18.10 17.65
C ALA A 485 9.63 18.55 18.47
N ALA A 486 10.41 17.61 19.01
CA ALA A 486 11.66 17.92 19.73
C ALA A 486 12.83 18.29 18.79
N THR A 487 12.79 17.89 17.51
CA THR A 487 13.92 18.01 16.58
C THR A 487 13.65 18.92 15.38
N VAL A 488 12.38 19.23 15.09
CA VAL A 488 11.98 20.03 13.91
C VAL A 488 11.99 21.52 14.22
N ASP A 489 12.25 22.34 13.20
CA ASP A 489 11.97 23.79 13.29
C ASP A 489 10.45 24.01 13.22
N ARG A 490 9.85 24.21 14.39
CA ARG A 490 8.39 24.32 14.58
C ARG A 490 7.77 25.53 13.87
N LYS A 491 8.56 26.53 13.48
CA LYS A 491 8.07 27.74 12.77
C LYS A 491 8.04 27.54 11.26
N LEU A 492 8.96 26.75 10.73
CA LEU A 492 9.12 26.58 9.27
C LEU A 492 8.36 25.36 8.73
N VAL A 493 8.16 24.34 9.57
CA VAL A 493 7.58 23.07 9.14
C VAL A 493 6.22 22.87 9.80
N ALA A 494 5.22 22.52 9.01
CA ALA A 494 3.88 22.19 9.54
C ALA A 494 3.85 20.80 10.19
N PRO A 495 3.06 20.57 11.25
CA PRO A 495 2.99 19.28 11.93
C PRO A 495 2.23 18.19 11.15
N ILE A 496 1.64 18.54 10.03
CA ILE A 496 0.91 17.64 9.14
C ILE A 496 1.23 17.99 7.69
N ASP A 497 1.61 17.00 6.93
CA ASP A 497 1.76 17.08 5.48
C ASP A 497 0.70 16.25 4.75
N ALA A 498 0.72 16.24 3.43
CA ALA A 498 -0.22 15.48 2.61
C ALA A 498 -0.18 13.97 2.91
N HIS A 499 1.01 13.40 3.23
CA HIS A 499 1.13 11.99 3.56
C HIS A 499 0.49 11.64 4.89
N ILE A 500 0.65 12.49 5.91
CA ILE A 500 0.00 12.31 7.22
C ILE A 500 -1.51 12.45 7.08
N ALA A 501 -1.99 13.45 6.33
CA ALA A 501 -3.41 13.64 6.08
C ALA A 501 -4.05 12.43 5.38
N ASP A 502 -3.43 11.94 4.30
CA ASP A 502 -3.86 10.75 3.58
C ASP A 502 -3.82 9.48 4.45
N PHE A 503 -2.78 9.36 5.28
CA PHE A 503 -2.64 8.25 6.23
C PHE A 503 -3.76 8.25 7.27
N ILE A 504 -4.04 9.40 7.89
CA ILE A 504 -5.15 9.54 8.83
C ILE A 504 -6.48 9.20 8.14
N ALA A 505 -6.71 9.76 6.95
CA ALA A 505 -7.93 9.52 6.18
C ALA A 505 -8.12 8.05 5.79
N ALA A 506 -7.04 7.32 5.52
CA ALA A 506 -7.10 5.90 5.19
C ALA A 506 -7.30 4.98 6.39
N ARG A 507 -6.79 5.36 7.56
CA ARG A 507 -6.81 4.56 8.79
C ARG A 507 -7.96 4.89 9.72
N SER A 508 -8.57 6.07 9.58
CA SER A 508 -9.75 6.43 10.37
C SER A 508 -10.94 5.57 9.92
N GLU A 509 -11.44 4.76 10.82
CA GLU A 509 -12.76 4.17 10.68
C GLU A 509 -13.79 5.30 10.68
N ARG A 510 -14.90 5.17 9.98
CA ARG A 510 -16.03 6.04 9.63
C ARG A 510 -16.45 7.19 10.58
N HIS A 511 -15.67 7.56 11.59
CA HIS A 511 -16.08 8.45 12.68
C HIS A 511 -15.24 9.73 12.83
N LEU A 512 -14.28 9.99 11.94
CA LEU A 512 -13.70 11.32 11.87
C LEU A 512 -14.48 12.08 10.79
N ASP A 513 -15.00 13.26 11.12
CA ASP A 513 -15.69 14.15 10.18
C ASP A 513 -14.68 14.70 9.15
N LEU A 514 -14.35 13.85 8.19
CA LEU A 514 -13.47 14.22 7.07
C LEU A 514 -14.22 15.00 5.99
N GLN A 515 -15.56 15.10 6.09
CA GLN A 515 -16.39 15.75 5.06
C GLN A 515 -16.29 17.27 5.07
N GLU A 516 -15.92 17.88 6.19
CA GLU A 516 -15.70 19.35 6.29
C GLU A 516 -14.23 19.74 6.26
N SER A 517 -13.30 18.77 6.25
CA SER A 517 -11.88 19.07 6.11
C SER A 517 -11.61 19.56 4.70
N ALA A 518 -11.07 20.78 4.59
CA ALA A 518 -10.64 21.36 3.33
C ALA A 518 -9.84 20.37 2.49
N ASP A 519 -10.00 20.46 1.18
CA ASP A 519 -9.30 19.61 0.21
C ASP A 519 -7.81 19.53 0.59
N PRO A 520 -7.25 18.33 0.82
CA PRO A 520 -5.82 18.19 1.10
C PRO A 520 -4.90 18.76 0.02
N ARG A 521 -5.46 19.19 -1.12
CA ARG A 521 -4.73 19.99 -2.14
C ARG A 521 -4.20 21.28 -1.57
N ASP A 522 -4.88 21.88 -0.60
CA ASP A 522 -4.41 23.11 0.04
C ASP A 522 -3.18 22.83 0.93
N ALA A 523 -3.07 21.63 1.49
CA ALA A 523 -1.87 21.17 2.20
C ALA A 523 -0.74 20.70 1.25
N ALA A 524 -1.08 20.14 0.09
CA ALA A 524 -0.10 19.69 -0.91
C ALA A 524 0.53 20.83 -1.72
N SER A 525 -0.09 22.00 -1.74
CA SER A 525 0.43 23.21 -2.44
C SER A 525 1.47 24.00 -1.64
N GLY A 526 1.97 23.47 -0.52
CA GLY A 526 2.92 24.18 0.36
C GLY A 526 2.26 25.31 1.16
N LEU A 527 0.92 25.33 1.22
CA LEU A 527 0.16 26.30 1.96
C LEU A 527 0.22 26.03 3.48
N ALA A 528 0.12 27.10 4.22
CA ALA A 528 0.25 27.15 5.67
C ALA A 528 -0.66 26.13 6.39
N PHE A 529 -0.20 25.62 7.52
CA PHE A 529 -0.98 24.83 8.44
C PHE A 529 -2.29 25.54 8.81
N GLY A 530 -3.43 24.91 8.58
CA GLY A 530 -4.75 25.52 8.69
C GLY A 530 -5.63 24.87 9.77
N ILE A 531 -6.80 25.47 10.01
CA ILE A 531 -7.80 24.99 10.98
C ILE A 531 -8.25 23.55 10.68
N PRO A 532 -8.51 23.14 9.44
CA PRO A 532 -8.90 21.75 9.16
C PRO A 532 -7.84 20.73 9.57
N GLN A 533 -6.56 21.04 9.37
CA GLN A 533 -5.45 20.18 9.77
C GLN A 533 -5.34 20.10 11.31
N LEU A 534 -5.52 21.23 12.02
CA LEU A 534 -5.55 21.25 13.48
C LEU A 534 -6.74 20.43 14.02
N ARG A 535 -7.93 20.58 13.41
CA ARG A 535 -9.11 19.80 13.77
C ARG A 535 -8.86 18.30 13.64
N LEU A 536 -8.23 17.89 12.55
CA LEU A 536 -7.86 16.50 12.31
C LEU A 536 -6.90 15.97 13.37
N LEU A 537 -5.83 16.71 13.71
CA LEU A 537 -4.89 16.32 14.76
C LEU A 537 -5.54 16.27 16.14
N ALA A 538 -6.41 17.23 16.47
CA ALA A 538 -7.15 17.25 17.73
C ALA A 538 -8.08 16.03 17.86
N GLN A 539 -8.78 15.66 16.79
CA GLN A 539 -9.60 14.45 16.77
C GLN A 539 -8.75 13.18 16.92
N VAL A 540 -7.60 13.10 16.27
CA VAL A 540 -6.67 11.96 16.40
C VAL A 540 -6.14 11.86 17.83
N GLN A 541 -5.73 12.98 18.44
CA GLN A 541 -5.31 12.97 19.85
C GLN A 541 -6.43 12.47 20.75
N THR A 542 -7.61 13.08 20.68
CA THR A 542 -8.75 12.75 21.57
C THR A 542 -9.14 11.28 21.48
N ARG A 543 -9.09 10.69 20.27
CA ARG A 543 -9.57 9.32 20.05
C ARG A 543 -8.50 8.25 20.27
N TYR A 544 -7.27 8.52 19.87
CA TYR A 544 -6.22 7.50 19.82
C TYR A 544 -5.09 7.71 20.83
N HIS A 545 -5.03 8.88 21.48
CA HIS A 545 -3.98 9.19 22.47
C HIS A 545 -4.52 10.12 23.55
N GLN A 546 -4.97 9.57 24.65
CA GLN A 546 -5.55 10.37 25.75
C GLN A 546 -4.50 11.12 26.61
N GLY A 547 -3.23 10.97 26.28
CA GLY A 547 -2.11 11.60 26.99
C GLY A 547 -1.83 13.04 26.56
N LYS A 548 -1.01 13.72 27.35
CA LYS A 548 -0.50 15.06 27.04
C LYS A 548 0.58 14.99 25.95
N LEU A 549 0.53 15.94 25.01
CA LEU A 549 1.48 16.10 23.91
C LEU A 549 2.00 17.55 23.88
N PRO A 550 2.79 17.97 24.88
CA PRO A 550 3.22 19.38 25.00
C PRO A 550 4.14 19.80 23.85
N GLY A 551 4.95 18.91 23.30
CA GLY A 551 5.80 19.19 22.15
C GLY A 551 4.98 19.45 20.88
N LEU A 552 4.00 18.61 20.58
CA LEU A 552 3.09 18.79 19.44
C LEU A 552 2.22 20.03 19.61
N ALA A 553 1.70 20.27 20.81
CA ALA A 553 0.91 21.46 21.12
C ALA A 553 1.73 22.76 20.97
N ALA A 554 2.99 22.76 21.44
CA ALA A 554 3.90 23.87 21.21
C ALA A 554 4.26 24.07 19.72
N TRP A 555 4.31 22.96 18.94
CA TRP A 555 4.48 23.04 17.50
C TRP A 555 3.29 23.70 16.82
N VAL A 556 2.06 23.33 17.18
CA VAL A 556 0.83 23.98 16.72
C VAL A 556 0.81 25.47 17.11
N ALA A 557 1.18 25.82 18.34
CA ALA A 557 1.25 27.20 18.80
C ALA A 557 2.28 28.03 18.01
N ALA A 558 3.42 27.44 17.62
CA ALA A 558 4.42 28.09 16.76
C ALA A 558 3.90 28.37 15.34
N GLN A 559 2.86 27.66 14.89
CA GLN A 559 2.17 27.84 13.61
C GLN A 559 0.87 28.66 13.76
N ALA A 560 0.70 29.44 14.84
CA ALA A 560 -0.54 30.15 15.13
C ALA A 560 -0.92 31.22 14.10
N ALA A 561 0.05 31.89 13.47
CA ALA A 561 -0.21 33.02 12.59
C ALA A 561 -1.23 32.72 11.44
N PRO A 562 -1.12 31.64 10.65
CA PRO A 562 -2.12 31.31 9.64
C PRO A 562 -3.47 30.87 10.26
N LEU A 563 -3.46 30.27 11.43
CA LEU A 563 -4.69 29.81 12.11
C LEU A 563 -5.58 30.97 12.58
N ILE A 564 -4.96 32.08 12.99
CA ILE A 564 -5.65 33.27 13.50
C ILE A 564 -5.76 34.39 12.46
N ALA A 565 -5.30 34.19 11.24
CA ALA A 565 -5.34 35.19 10.17
C ALA A 565 -6.77 35.67 9.83
N GLY A 566 -7.78 34.83 10.04
CA GLY A 566 -9.19 35.18 9.83
C GLY A 566 -9.78 36.15 10.87
N TRP A 567 -9.09 36.47 11.96
CA TRP A 567 -9.51 37.46 12.94
C TRP A 567 -9.07 38.87 12.47
N ALA A 568 -9.97 39.81 12.43
CA ALA A 568 -9.72 41.15 11.92
C ALA A 568 -8.90 42.00 12.91
N SER A 569 -9.22 41.94 14.21
CA SER A 569 -8.58 42.76 15.24
C SER A 569 -7.17 42.27 15.58
N ARG A 570 -6.16 43.15 15.46
CA ARG A 570 -4.77 42.88 15.87
C ARG A 570 -4.66 42.53 17.36
N SER A 571 -5.41 43.24 18.24
CA SER A 571 -5.39 42.97 19.69
C SER A 571 -5.99 41.61 20.01
N ARG A 572 -7.07 41.20 19.37
CA ARG A 572 -7.65 39.86 19.55
C ARG A 572 -6.71 38.76 19.05
N ARG A 573 -6.09 38.94 17.87
CA ARG A 573 -5.06 38.00 17.41
C ARG A 573 -3.93 37.81 18.41
N ALA A 574 -3.40 38.90 18.98
CA ALA A 574 -2.36 38.83 20.01
C ALA A 574 -2.83 38.12 21.31
N ALA A 575 -4.08 38.35 21.72
CA ALA A 575 -4.66 37.68 22.88
C ALA A 575 -4.85 36.16 22.65
N ILE A 576 -5.31 35.78 21.44
CA ILE A 576 -5.47 34.38 21.06
C ILE A 576 -4.09 33.70 20.99
N ASP A 577 -3.11 34.32 20.34
CA ASP A 577 -1.74 33.79 20.26
C ASP A 577 -1.17 33.53 21.69
N LYS A 578 -1.27 34.51 22.59
CA LYS A 578 -0.86 34.32 23.98
C LYS A 578 -1.60 33.15 24.65
N ARG A 579 -2.90 33.03 24.41
CA ARG A 579 -3.71 31.94 24.99
C ARG A 579 -3.31 30.56 24.41
N LEU A 580 -2.94 30.50 23.13
CA LEU A 580 -2.44 29.27 22.54
C LEU A 580 -1.10 28.83 23.12
N GLN A 581 -0.19 29.77 23.43
CA GLN A 581 1.08 29.48 24.10
C GLN A 581 0.85 28.92 25.52
N GLU A 582 -0.13 29.49 26.26
CA GLU A 582 -0.51 28.99 27.58
C GLU A 582 -1.09 27.56 27.51
N LEU A 583 -1.99 27.30 26.54
CA LEU A 583 -2.61 25.98 26.33
C LEU A 583 -1.63 24.93 25.85
N ALA A 584 -0.58 25.33 25.11
CA ALA A 584 0.44 24.42 24.64
C ALA A 584 1.16 23.67 25.76
N THR A 585 1.32 24.29 26.94
CA THR A 585 1.92 23.65 28.13
C THR A 585 1.05 22.51 28.68
N ALA A 586 -0.27 22.60 28.48
CA ALA A 586 -1.21 21.53 28.87
C ALA A 586 -1.14 20.31 27.98
N GLY A 587 -0.71 20.47 26.71
CA GLY A 587 -0.49 19.39 25.75
C GLY A 587 -1.76 18.79 25.15
N TYR A 588 -2.87 19.54 25.10
CA TYR A 588 -4.13 19.11 24.49
C TYR A 588 -4.53 20.04 23.33
N LEU A 589 -4.76 19.46 22.14
CA LEU A 589 -5.06 20.22 20.93
C LEU A 589 -6.53 20.67 20.87
N ALA A 590 -7.47 19.93 21.44
CA ALA A 590 -8.88 20.26 21.40
C ALA A 590 -9.21 21.63 22.07
N PRO A 591 -8.66 22.00 23.24
CA PRO A 591 -8.83 23.34 23.80
C PRO A 591 -8.22 24.45 22.94
N MET A 592 -7.09 24.17 22.24
CA MET A 592 -6.47 25.13 21.32
C MET A 592 -7.37 25.37 20.10
N LEU A 593 -7.95 24.32 19.55
CA LEU A 593 -8.90 24.40 18.44
C LEU A 593 -10.14 25.23 18.85
N ALA A 594 -10.70 24.98 20.04
CA ALA A 594 -11.87 25.71 20.55
C ALA A 594 -11.65 27.23 20.65
N VAL A 595 -10.43 27.65 21.05
CA VAL A 595 -10.08 29.09 21.10
C VAL A 595 -9.96 29.70 19.69
N ILE A 596 -9.47 28.94 18.70
CA ILE A 596 -9.32 29.41 17.32
C ILE A 596 -10.67 29.46 16.60
N GLU A 597 -11.55 28.50 16.82
CA GLU A 597 -12.84 28.36 16.16
C GLU A 597 -13.97 29.14 16.82
N ASP A 598 -13.76 29.78 17.98
CA ASP A 598 -14.78 30.53 18.74
C ASP A 598 -15.74 31.29 17.78
N PRO A 599 -16.95 30.78 17.51
CA PRO A 599 -17.86 31.36 16.53
C PRO A 599 -18.40 32.71 16.99
N ASP A 600 -18.76 32.81 18.26
CA ASP A 600 -19.32 34.05 18.84
C ASP A 600 -18.28 35.17 18.86
N GLY A 601 -17.04 34.81 19.21
CA GLY A 601 -15.91 35.72 19.15
C GLY A 601 -15.58 36.20 17.72
N ARG A 602 -15.65 35.31 16.74
CA ARG A 602 -15.43 35.66 15.33
C ARG A 602 -16.52 36.58 14.78
N ASP A 603 -17.78 36.29 15.06
CA ASP A 603 -18.89 37.11 14.62
C ASP A 603 -18.83 38.52 15.24
N ALA A 604 -18.49 38.59 16.51
CA ALA A 604 -18.28 39.89 17.18
C ALA A 604 -17.08 40.66 16.62
N ASP A 605 -15.97 39.98 16.27
CA ASP A 605 -14.79 40.59 15.65
C ASP A 605 -15.10 41.09 14.24
N ALA A 606 -15.77 40.31 13.41
CA ALA A 606 -16.20 40.68 12.07
C ALA A 606 -17.19 41.85 12.09
N GLY A 607 -18.10 41.87 13.08
CA GLY A 607 -19.03 42.98 13.29
C GLY A 607 -18.29 44.27 13.63
N ALA A 608 -17.38 44.22 14.58
CA ALA A 608 -16.57 45.37 14.98
C ALA A 608 -15.69 45.89 13.82
N ALA A 609 -15.11 44.99 13.00
CA ALA A 609 -14.31 45.35 11.83
C ALA A 609 -15.16 46.07 10.76
N ARG A 610 -16.39 45.62 10.50
CA ARG A 610 -17.31 46.28 9.57
C ARG A 610 -17.67 47.68 10.02
N LEU A 611 -17.97 47.86 11.33
CA LEU A 611 -18.25 49.17 11.90
C LEU A 611 -17.05 50.12 11.79
N ALA A 612 -15.85 49.62 12.11
CA ALA A 612 -14.63 50.39 11.98
C ALA A 612 -14.31 50.81 10.52
N ALA A 613 -14.58 49.89 9.54
CA ALA A 613 -14.40 50.19 8.12
C ALA A 613 -15.37 51.25 7.64
N ALA A 614 -16.65 51.17 8.03
CA ALA A 614 -17.63 52.18 7.68
C ALA A 614 -17.30 53.57 8.28
N GLU A 615 -16.79 53.58 9.51
CA GLU A 615 -16.36 54.82 10.14
C GLU A 615 -15.13 55.42 9.44
N LEU A 616 -14.17 54.57 9.03
CA LEU A 616 -12.99 55.02 8.28
C LEU A 616 -13.42 55.63 6.93
N GLU A 617 -14.33 54.98 6.21
CA GLU A 617 -14.86 55.48 4.93
C GLU A 617 -15.59 56.81 5.10
N ARG A 618 -16.33 56.98 6.20
CA ARG A 618 -16.95 58.28 6.56
C ARG A 618 -15.91 59.35 6.78
N ILE A 619 -14.86 59.08 7.56
CA ILE A 619 -13.75 60.00 7.85
C ILE A 619 -13.00 60.34 6.58
N ASP A 620 -12.68 59.36 5.70
CA ASP A 620 -12.01 59.59 4.45
C ASP A 620 -12.85 60.47 3.51
N THR A 621 -14.15 60.30 3.48
CA THR A 621 -15.07 61.14 2.72
C THR A 621 -15.10 62.58 3.24
N GLU A 622 -15.11 62.75 4.58
CA GLU A 622 -15.03 64.08 5.20
C GLU A 622 -13.68 64.76 4.91
N LEU A 623 -12.57 64.02 5.00
CA LEU A 623 -11.25 64.52 4.68
C LEU A 623 -11.11 64.91 3.19
N ALA A 624 -11.67 64.11 2.28
CA ALA A 624 -11.70 64.44 0.86
C ALA A 624 -12.49 65.75 0.62
N GLY A 625 -13.67 65.90 1.23
CA GLY A 625 -14.46 67.09 1.16
C GLY A 625 -13.73 68.34 1.69
N ILE A 626 -12.93 68.19 2.74
CA ILE A 626 -12.09 69.29 3.27
C ILE A 626 -10.93 69.62 2.30
N ALA A 627 -10.33 68.60 1.72
CA ALA A 627 -9.18 68.77 0.80
C ALA A 627 -9.56 69.44 -0.53
N GLU A 628 -10.75 69.11 -1.06
CA GLU A 628 -11.25 69.72 -2.30
C GLU A 628 -11.62 71.21 -2.17
N GLY A 629 -11.81 71.70 -0.96
CA GLY A 629 -12.21 73.08 -0.67
C GLY A 629 -13.66 73.39 -1.11
N GLY A 630 -14.19 74.52 -0.69
CA GLY A 630 -15.54 74.94 -1.09
C GLY A 630 -16.55 74.92 0.07
N ALA A 631 -17.85 74.97 -0.21
CA ALA A 631 -18.93 75.20 0.75
C ALA A 631 -18.92 74.17 1.91
N ALA A 632 -18.54 72.93 1.69
CA ALA A 632 -18.45 71.90 2.72
C ALA A 632 -17.35 72.19 3.76
N ARG A 633 -16.17 72.74 3.31
CA ARG A 633 -15.10 73.15 4.21
C ARG A 633 -15.51 74.38 5.03
N ASP A 634 -16.17 75.34 4.38
CA ASP A 634 -16.63 76.56 5.06
C ASP A 634 -17.69 76.21 6.09
N GLU A 635 -18.64 75.33 5.79
CA GLU A 635 -19.67 74.86 6.71
C GLU A 635 -19.07 74.12 7.92
N MET A 636 -18.07 73.24 7.67
CA MET A 636 -17.39 72.52 8.74
C MET A 636 -16.54 73.44 9.62
N ALA A 637 -15.84 74.42 9.00
CA ALA A 637 -15.12 75.44 9.76
C ALA A 637 -16.05 76.30 10.60
N LEU A 638 -17.23 76.65 10.09
CA LEU A 638 -18.27 77.37 10.83
C LEU A 638 -18.78 76.53 12.02
N ARG A 639 -19.04 75.28 11.82
CA ARG A 639 -19.53 74.32 12.85
C ARG A 639 -18.50 74.12 13.97
N PHE A 640 -17.23 73.87 13.63
CA PHE A 640 -16.15 73.79 14.64
C PHE A 640 -15.94 75.13 15.35
N GLY A 641 -16.03 76.24 14.62
CA GLY A 641 -15.95 77.59 15.20
C GLY A 641 -17.07 77.81 16.21
N GLN A 642 -18.29 77.38 15.91
CA GLN A 642 -19.43 77.50 16.85
C GLN A 642 -19.26 76.60 18.08
N GLU A 643 -18.81 75.38 17.90
CA GLU A 643 -18.56 74.43 19.03
C GLU A 643 -17.44 74.95 19.95
N ILE A 644 -16.35 75.45 19.41
CA ILE A 644 -15.28 76.07 20.16
C ILE A 644 -15.78 77.32 20.88
N ALA A 645 -16.54 78.17 20.20
CA ALA A 645 -17.11 79.37 20.79
C ALA A 645 -18.10 79.04 21.94
N ALA A 646 -18.93 78.04 21.75
CA ALA A 646 -19.84 77.53 22.80
C ALA A 646 -19.07 76.96 23.98
N GLY A 647 -18.03 76.16 23.75
CA GLY A 647 -17.15 75.63 24.79
C GLY A 647 -16.43 76.71 25.59
N VAL A 648 -15.86 77.67 24.89
CA VAL A 648 -15.21 78.83 25.53
C VAL A 648 -16.25 79.64 26.31
N GLY A 649 -17.43 79.91 25.72
CA GLY A 649 -18.50 80.63 26.39
C GLY A 649 -18.99 79.95 27.68
N LEU A 650 -19.17 78.62 27.63
CA LEU A 650 -19.52 77.81 28.80
C LEU A 650 -18.42 77.85 29.88
N THR A 651 -17.15 77.80 29.48
CA THR A 651 -16.02 77.83 30.39
C THR A 651 -15.91 79.21 31.07
N VAL A 652 -16.07 80.26 30.29
CA VAL A 652 -16.11 81.65 30.86
C VAL A 652 -17.30 81.82 31.75
N LEU A 653 -18.48 81.37 31.39
CA LEU A 653 -19.67 81.43 32.20
C LEU A 653 -19.50 80.68 33.54
N ALA A 654 -18.98 79.45 33.48
CA ALA A 654 -18.70 78.65 34.66
C ALA A 654 -17.67 79.32 35.58
N THR A 655 -16.62 79.93 34.98
CA THR A 655 -15.61 80.64 35.74
C THR A 655 -16.20 81.89 36.41
N VAL A 656 -17.01 82.67 35.71
CA VAL A 656 -17.68 83.86 36.26
C VAL A 656 -18.67 83.48 37.40
N LEU A 657 -19.45 82.38 37.17
CA LEU A 657 -20.35 81.90 38.23
C LEU A 657 -19.59 81.35 39.44
N ALA A 658 -18.46 80.71 39.27
CA ALA A 658 -17.60 80.24 40.32
C ALA A 658 -17.01 81.41 41.12
N ILE A 659 -16.56 82.47 40.45
CA ILE A 659 -16.06 83.68 41.07
C ILE A 659 -17.19 84.39 41.85
N ALA A 660 -18.38 84.53 41.26
CA ALA A 660 -19.54 85.11 41.88
C ALA A 660 -20.10 84.33 43.10
N ALA A 661 -19.85 83.04 43.15
CA ALA A 661 -20.25 82.14 44.25
C ALA A 661 -19.21 82.12 45.38
N LEU A 662 -18.00 82.57 45.18
CA LEU A 662 -16.89 82.61 46.16
C LEU A 662 -16.65 83.99 46.71
N GLY A 663 -17.27 85.06 46.19
CA GLY A 663 -17.29 86.42 46.70
C GLY A 663 -18.62 86.76 47.34
#